data_1174feaff7ffa3b04bdac9f9964eb795
#
_entry.id   1174feaff7ffa3b04bdac9f9964eb795
#
_cell.length_a   1.000
_cell.length_b   1.000
_cell.length_c   1.000
_cell.angle_alpha   90.00
_cell.angle_beta   90.00
_cell.angle_gamma   90.00
#
_symmetry.space_group_name_H-M   'P 1'
#
loop_
_entity.id
_entity.type
_entity.pdbx_description
1 polymer ?
#
loop_
_entity_poly.entity_id
_entity_poly.type
_entity_poly.pdbx_seq_one_letter_code
_entity_poly.pdbx_strand_id
1 'polypeptide(L)'
;MNLLSASDLHTFYLLIFSVALGLGIGVSVLSHLLFIFSATDGKVSRDEFKLLKLSRKVSWVAILAYGFGGLGLFTLAYESMIGLGIFYASMTVAVILIANEVVFTFRHLPRVHTLQNGDAALDAFVLESGAVAAVSWIFLMFHHVIYRTDIGYFLFMALYTVVVALAVLGTWFARKGHVRPHDAVLLKRSLLAALLLAFVLVGAWFAGADKVFKPAEIGKKILAEVSGTTYTTADVALHNNSDDCWLIVDEKVFNVTEASQVHPALFNCGTDASINYHKNHGTGIREKMMKFYIGELATGNGAQKVDAPVERKTSLKPYCELYVPEQSWNARELMFVVEKDAENLLVIDGTTHTPVGRIYDVGFQPHTSVFTSDAKYMYIISRDGWLTKINLVTLEPVQSVIVGENSRGTALTDNDKYIAVGNYAPGNLVLLEAASMRIVKTIPLTVEVGGKNIESRAGAVVEDGNRIIVALKDANSVWAIDTDQSGFPVTNKFGDIGKNTPALHDAFITPDGKNYIVASQGSKTAWVLDLVTMKPVAEVTTGETPHTGPGAAWGDYIYVPSLGEGLITVINTKTWKPEKYIKTGGPGLFVRSYSKDPSYPYVWADTAFGEHKDEIYVIDARSNEIIKTIVPVKGETSWHPEFTYNGNFVYVVSQSANEVEVYDAHTFSLVKRIPSTTPSAISNVGLRIEEPGL
;
A
#
# COMPACT_ATOMS: atom_id res chain seq x y z
N MET A 1 -14.36 2.57 -35.53
CA MET A 1 -15.05 2.93 -34.29
C MET A 1 -14.23 2.32 -33.15
N ASN A 2 -13.43 3.14 -32.47
CA ASN A 2 -12.67 2.67 -31.31
C ASN A 2 -13.66 2.39 -30.18
N LEU A 3 -13.78 1.13 -29.80
CA LEU A 3 -14.56 0.71 -28.64
C LEU A 3 -13.93 1.37 -27.40
N LEU A 4 -14.75 2.03 -26.59
CA LEU A 4 -14.34 2.61 -25.30
C LEU A 4 -13.66 1.54 -24.45
N SER A 5 -12.57 1.88 -23.77
CA SER A 5 -11.91 0.95 -22.86
C SER A 5 -12.81 0.66 -21.64
N ALA A 6 -12.58 -0.44 -20.93
CA ALA A 6 -13.30 -0.75 -19.69
C ALA A 6 -13.17 0.38 -18.65
N SER A 7 -12.02 1.07 -18.61
CA SER A 7 -11.77 2.24 -17.75
C SER A 7 -12.64 3.43 -18.16
N ASP A 8 -12.80 3.68 -19.47
CA ASP A 8 -13.64 4.79 -19.96
C ASP A 8 -15.11 4.54 -19.67
N LEU A 9 -15.57 3.29 -19.84
CA LEU A 9 -16.93 2.85 -19.49
C LEU A 9 -17.18 2.98 -17.98
N HIS A 10 -16.24 2.58 -17.14
CA HIS A 10 -16.35 2.74 -15.70
C HIS A 10 -16.48 4.21 -15.30
N THR A 11 -15.63 5.08 -15.83
CA THR A 11 -15.67 6.53 -15.58
C THR A 11 -17.00 7.14 -16.04
N PHE A 12 -17.49 6.73 -17.21
CA PHE A 12 -18.77 7.19 -17.76
C PHE A 12 -19.94 6.81 -16.85
N TYR A 13 -20.05 5.54 -16.43
CA TYR A 13 -21.13 5.10 -15.55
C TYR A 13 -21.03 5.73 -14.15
N LEU A 14 -19.83 5.91 -13.62
CA LEU A 14 -19.58 6.57 -12.34
C LEU A 14 -20.03 8.04 -12.36
N LEU A 15 -19.77 8.75 -13.46
CA LEU A 15 -20.21 10.14 -13.65
C LEU A 15 -21.75 10.22 -13.65
N ILE A 16 -22.41 9.37 -14.45
CA ILE A 16 -23.88 9.34 -14.51
C ILE A 16 -24.47 9.04 -13.12
N PHE A 17 -23.93 8.05 -12.44
CA PHE A 17 -24.33 7.63 -11.11
C PHE A 17 -24.19 8.78 -10.08
N SER A 18 -23.06 9.48 -10.08
CA SER A 18 -22.78 10.60 -9.16
C SER A 18 -23.67 11.81 -9.44
N VAL A 19 -23.90 12.15 -10.71
CA VAL A 19 -24.83 13.22 -11.10
C VAL A 19 -26.26 12.88 -10.69
N ALA A 20 -26.67 11.64 -10.85
CA ALA A 20 -28.00 11.15 -10.43
C ALA A 20 -28.20 11.28 -8.93
N LEU A 21 -27.19 10.92 -8.11
CA LEU A 21 -27.23 11.09 -6.66
C LEU A 21 -27.35 12.57 -6.28
N GLY A 22 -26.54 13.44 -6.86
CA GLY A 22 -26.60 14.88 -6.60
C GLY A 22 -27.96 15.50 -6.94
N LEU A 23 -28.52 15.14 -8.09
CA LEU A 23 -29.86 15.59 -8.51
C LEU A 23 -30.96 15.02 -7.59
N GLY A 24 -30.90 13.74 -7.25
CA GLY A 24 -31.88 13.06 -6.40
C GLY A 24 -31.94 13.67 -5.00
N ILE A 25 -30.78 13.88 -4.37
CA ILE A 25 -30.66 14.52 -3.05
C ILE A 25 -31.17 15.97 -3.12
N GLY A 26 -30.61 16.76 -4.05
CA GLY A 26 -30.94 18.20 -4.16
C GLY A 26 -32.42 18.42 -4.35
N VAL A 27 -33.04 17.71 -5.27
CA VAL A 27 -34.46 17.85 -5.57
C VAL A 27 -35.35 17.34 -4.44
N SER A 28 -35.03 16.19 -3.83
CA SER A 28 -35.85 15.60 -2.76
C SER A 28 -35.78 16.43 -1.47
N VAL A 29 -34.58 16.86 -1.06
CA VAL A 29 -34.40 17.71 0.13
C VAL A 29 -35.04 19.09 -0.08
N LEU A 30 -34.76 19.75 -1.21
CA LEU A 30 -35.29 21.06 -1.50
C LEU A 30 -36.84 21.05 -1.60
N SER A 31 -37.40 20.09 -2.33
CA SER A 31 -38.86 19.98 -2.46
C SER A 31 -39.55 19.65 -1.13
N HIS A 32 -38.92 18.82 -0.30
CA HIS A 32 -39.43 18.46 1.01
C HIS A 32 -39.44 19.68 1.97
N LEU A 33 -38.32 20.43 1.99
CA LEU A 33 -38.22 21.67 2.78
C LEU A 33 -39.22 22.73 2.31
N LEU A 34 -39.30 22.96 1.01
CA LEU A 34 -40.28 23.94 0.45
C LEU A 34 -41.70 23.51 0.83
N PHE A 35 -42.01 22.22 0.76
CA PHE A 35 -43.36 21.73 1.10
C PHE A 35 -43.66 21.85 2.60
N ILE A 36 -42.71 21.63 3.48
CA ILE A 36 -42.85 21.90 4.93
C ILE A 36 -43.11 23.37 5.18
N PHE A 37 -42.44 24.27 4.46
CA PHE A 37 -42.66 25.71 4.61
C PHE A 37 -44.04 26.17 4.11
N SER A 38 -44.48 25.65 2.96
CA SER A 38 -45.79 25.93 2.38
C SER A 38 -46.93 25.36 3.20
N ALA A 39 -46.72 24.23 3.85
CA ALA A 39 -47.72 23.58 4.68
C ALA A 39 -48.03 24.33 5.99
N THR A 40 -47.27 25.38 6.34
CA THR A 40 -47.51 26.16 7.56
C THR A 40 -48.79 27.00 7.50
N ASP A 41 -49.30 27.35 6.32
CA ASP A 41 -50.57 28.06 6.11
C ASP A 41 -51.76 27.15 5.76
N GLY A 42 -51.50 25.81 5.64
CA GLY A 42 -52.49 24.79 5.34
C GLY A 42 -52.96 24.78 3.89
N LYS A 43 -52.34 25.56 2.99
CA LYS A 43 -52.73 25.70 1.58
C LYS A 43 -51.53 25.42 0.65
N VAL A 44 -51.81 24.88 -0.53
CA VAL A 44 -50.82 24.69 -1.58
C VAL A 44 -51.13 25.66 -2.72
N SER A 45 -50.26 26.64 -2.92
CA SER A 45 -50.39 27.62 -4.00
C SER A 45 -50.19 26.95 -5.38
N ARG A 46 -50.66 27.62 -6.44
CA ARG A 46 -50.55 27.13 -7.82
C ARG A 46 -49.08 26.99 -8.25
N ASP A 47 -48.18 27.82 -7.74
CA ASP A 47 -46.77 27.79 -8.10
C ASP A 47 -46.01 26.78 -7.29
N GLU A 48 -46.36 26.54 -6.04
CA GLU A 48 -45.85 25.44 -5.22
C GLU A 48 -46.21 24.07 -5.82
N PHE A 49 -47.45 23.93 -6.33
CA PHE A 49 -47.88 22.71 -7.02
C PHE A 49 -47.09 22.50 -8.33
N LYS A 50 -46.83 23.55 -9.13
CA LYS A 50 -46.01 23.47 -10.34
C LYS A 50 -44.59 23.03 -9.98
N LEU A 51 -44.01 23.59 -8.92
CA LEU A 51 -42.66 23.29 -8.45
C LEU A 51 -42.59 21.82 -7.97
N LEU A 52 -43.58 21.35 -7.21
CA LEU A 52 -43.70 19.96 -6.78
C LEU A 52 -43.81 19.01 -7.98
N LYS A 53 -44.59 19.36 -9.00
CA LYS A 53 -44.72 18.53 -10.23
C LYS A 53 -43.40 18.50 -11.02
N LEU A 54 -42.64 19.63 -11.06
CA LEU A 54 -41.33 19.66 -11.70
C LEU A 54 -40.32 18.84 -10.92
N SER A 55 -40.30 18.98 -9.58
CA SER A 55 -39.37 18.19 -8.73
C SER A 55 -39.57 16.70 -8.89
N ARG A 56 -40.82 16.22 -9.05
CA ARG A 56 -41.11 14.80 -9.30
C ARG A 56 -40.57 14.32 -10.65
N LYS A 57 -40.67 15.14 -11.70
CA LYS A 57 -40.08 14.79 -13.00
C LYS A 57 -38.55 14.65 -12.91
N VAL A 58 -37.91 15.56 -12.20
CA VAL A 58 -36.45 15.50 -11.99
C VAL A 58 -36.07 14.29 -11.11
N SER A 59 -36.86 13.97 -10.07
CA SER A 59 -36.64 12.76 -9.24
C SER A 59 -36.69 11.49 -10.08
N TRP A 60 -37.67 11.35 -10.99
CA TRP A 60 -37.74 10.20 -11.89
C TRP A 60 -36.54 10.11 -12.85
N VAL A 61 -36.10 11.25 -13.39
CA VAL A 61 -34.87 11.27 -14.22
C VAL A 61 -33.66 10.84 -13.40
N ALA A 62 -33.54 11.32 -12.16
CA ALA A 62 -32.47 10.92 -11.26
C ALA A 62 -32.50 9.41 -10.94
N ILE A 63 -33.68 8.83 -10.66
CA ILE A 63 -33.84 7.39 -10.41
C ILE A 63 -33.43 6.57 -11.62
N LEU A 64 -33.87 6.96 -12.83
CA LEU A 64 -33.51 6.25 -14.06
C LEU A 64 -32.01 6.34 -14.35
N ALA A 65 -31.40 7.51 -14.17
CA ALA A 65 -29.97 7.71 -14.34
C ALA A 65 -29.15 6.95 -13.27
N TYR A 66 -29.62 6.91 -12.01
CA TYR A 66 -29.03 6.12 -10.94
C TYR A 66 -29.06 4.63 -11.28
N GLY A 67 -30.21 4.13 -11.74
CA GLY A 67 -30.36 2.73 -12.16
C GLY A 67 -29.47 2.37 -13.34
N PHE A 68 -29.39 3.22 -14.35
CA PHE A 68 -28.53 3.02 -15.53
C PHE A 68 -27.05 3.03 -15.17
N GLY A 69 -26.59 4.05 -14.41
CA GLY A 69 -25.21 4.15 -13.94
C GLY A 69 -24.84 3.01 -13.00
N GLY A 70 -25.75 2.68 -12.06
CA GLY A 70 -25.56 1.57 -11.11
C GLY A 70 -25.50 0.21 -11.79
N LEU A 71 -26.37 -0.06 -12.79
CA LEU A 71 -26.34 -1.30 -13.58
C LEU A 71 -25.05 -1.41 -14.40
N GLY A 72 -24.61 -0.29 -15.00
CA GLY A 72 -23.35 -0.25 -15.75
C GLY A 72 -22.13 -0.52 -14.84
N LEU A 73 -22.06 0.08 -13.66
CA LEU A 73 -21.02 -0.19 -12.66
C LEU A 73 -21.08 -1.64 -12.17
N PHE A 74 -22.28 -2.15 -11.93
CA PHE A 74 -22.49 -3.53 -11.52
C PHE A 74 -21.99 -4.52 -12.56
N THR A 75 -22.26 -4.32 -13.85
CA THR A 75 -21.77 -5.22 -14.91
C THR A 75 -20.25 -5.21 -15.03
N LEU A 76 -19.60 -4.09 -14.70
CA LEU A 76 -18.13 -3.97 -14.74
C LEU A 76 -17.44 -4.48 -13.46
N ALA A 77 -18.13 -4.52 -12.34
CA ALA A 77 -17.60 -4.86 -11.02
C ALA A 77 -18.42 -5.93 -10.28
N TYR A 78 -19.11 -6.78 -11.02
CA TYR A 78 -20.07 -7.77 -10.51
C TYR A 78 -19.50 -8.63 -9.38
N GLU A 79 -18.30 -9.20 -9.59
CA GLU A 79 -17.68 -10.11 -8.63
C GLU A 79 -17.30 -9.43 -7.30
N SER A 80 -16.94 -8.13 -7.35
CA SER A 80 -16.59 -7.36 -6.16
C SER A 80 -17.78 -6.84 -5.36
N MET A 81 -18.97 -6.81 -5.96
CA MET A 81 -20.19 -6.25 -5.35
C MET A 81 -21.10 -7.29 -4.72
N ILE A 82 -21.18 -8.50 -5.28
CA ILE A 82 -22.11 -9.56 -4.83
C ILE A 82 -21.84 -10.01 -3.40
N GLY A 83 -20.59 -9.98 -2.93
CA GLY A 83 -20.24 -10.40 -1.57
C GLY A 83 -20.55 -9.37 -0.48
N LEU A 84 -20.93 -8.14 -0.84
CA LEU A 84 -21.05 -7.04 0.12
C LEU A 84 -22.47 -6.89 0.66
N GLY A 85 -22.64 -7.03 1.97
CA GLY A 85 -23.92 -6.80 2.64
C GLY A 85 -24.50 -5.40 2.38
N ILE A 86 -23.66 -4.39 2.29
CA ILE A 86 -24.02 -3.01 1.98
C ILE A 86 -24.59 -2.85 0.56
N PHE A 87 -24.17 -3.67 -0.40
CA PHE A 87 -24.73 -3.68 -1.76
C PHE A 87 -26.21 -4.06 -1.74
N TYR A 88 -26.55 -5.15 -1.07
CA TYR A 88 -27.95 -5.60 -0.94
C TYR A 88 -28.82 -4.63 -0.14
N ALA A 89 -28.24 -3.99 0.89
CA ALA A 89 -28.93 -2.96 1.65
C ALA A 89 -29.25 -1.75 0.77
N SER A 90 -28.33 -1.31 -0.07
CA SER A 90 -28.55 -0.19 -1.00
C SER A 90 -29.57 -0.54 -2.09
N MET A 91 -29.56 -1.75 -2.60
CA MET A 91 -30.61 -2.24 -3.51
C MET A 91 -31.98 -2.20 -2.83
N THR A 92 -32.05 -2.59 -1.56
CA THR A 92 -33.30 -2.53 -0.77
C THR A 92 -33.77 -1.07 -0.59
N VAL A 93 -32.86 -0.15 -0.25
CA VAL A 93 -33.18 1.29 -0.14
C VAL A 93 -33.64 1.86 -1.49
N ALA A 94 -33.00 1.49 -2.60
CA ALA A 94 -33.42 1.91 -3.94
C ALA A 94 -34.82 1.41 -4.30
N VAL A 95 -35.15 0.17 -3.96
CA VAL A 95 -36.52 -0.38 -4.14
C VAL A 95 -37.55 0.38 -3.30
N ILE A 96 -37.23 0.71 -2.04
CA ILE A 96 -38.07 1.52 -1.16
C ILE A 96 -38.30 2.91 -1.76
N LEU A 97 -37.23 3.56 -2.26
CA LEU A 97 -37.29 4.85 -2.91
C LEU A 97 -38.20 4.81 -4.14
N ILE A 98 -38.04 3.84 -5.03
CA ILE A 98 -38.89 3.65 -6.22
C ILE A 98 -40.34 3.45 -5.83
N ALA A 99 -40.60 2.56 -4.87
CA ALA A 99 -41.96 2.31 -4.39
C ALA A 99 -42.60 3.58 -3.82
N ASN A 100 -41.85 4.35 -3.03
CA ASN A 100 -42.30 5.63 -2.49
C ASN A 100 -42.63 6.64 -3.60
N GLU A 101 -41.79 6.76 -4.63
CA GLU A 101 -42.01 7.68 -5.76
C GLU A 101 -43.20 7.26 -6.62
N VAL A 102 -43.43 5.94 -6.80
CA VAL A 102 -44.64 5.41 -7.49
C VAL A 102 -45.89 5.79 -6.70
N VAL A 103 -45.92 5.51 -5.40
CA VAL A 103 -47.07 5.83 -4.54
C VAL A 103 -47.32 7.35 -4.53
N PHE A 104 -46.28 8.13 -4.41
CA PHE A 104 -46.39 9.59 -4.44
C PHE A 104 -46.96 10.09 -5.77
N THR A 105 -46.41 9.66 -6.89
CA THR A 105 -46.79 10.10 -8.23
C THR A 105 -48.22 9.75 -8.60
N PHE A 106 -48.65 8.51 -8.31
CA PHE A 106 -49.95 8.02 -8.76
C PHE A 106 -51.05 8.18 -7.72
N ARG A 107 -50.77 8.28 -6.45
CA ARG A 107 -51.78 8.37 -5.38
C ARG A 107 -51.84 9.72 -4.69
N HIS A 108 -50.72 10.34 -4.36
CA HIS A 108 -50.68 11.59 -3.60
C HIS A 108 -50.67 12.84 -4.47
N LEU A 109 -49.91 12.89 -5.56
CA LEU A 109 -49.86 14.05 -6.45
C LEU A 109 -51.21 14.46 -7.04
N PRO A 110 -52.13 13.54 -7.48
CA PRO A 110 -53.47 13.87 -7.91
C PRO A 110 -54.34 14.49 -6.79
N ARG A 111 -54.15 14.03 -5.54
CA ARG A 111 -54.87 14.56 -4.38
C ARG A 111 -54.41 15.98 -4.00
N VAL A 112 -53.14 16.29 -4.11
CA VAL A 112 -52.62 17.65 -3.91
C VAL A 112 -53.22 18.60 -4.94
N HIS A 113 -53.55 18.16 -6.14
CA HIS A 113 -54.23 18.97 -7.14
C HIS A 113 -55.66 19.35 -6.72
N THR A 114 -56.38 18.49 -5.98
CA THR A 114 -57.71 18.81 -5.45
C THR A 114 -57.65 19.80 -4.28
N LEU A 115 -56.55 19.90 -3.56
CA LEU A 115 -56.31 20.85 -2.47
C LEU A 115 -56.18 22.32 -2.92
N GLN A 116 -55.94 22.57 -4.21
CA GLN A 116 -55.91 23.92 -4.78
C GLN A 116 -57.28 24.62 -4.75
N ASN A 117 -58.34 23.85 -4.57
CA ASN A 117 -59.70 24.37 -4.57
C ASN A 117 -60.26 24.65 -3.17
N GLY A 118 -59.47 24.55 -2.10
CA GLY A 118 -59.80 25.09 -0.77
C GLY A 118 -60.51 24.16 0.22
N ASP A 119 -60.77 22.89 -0.11
CA ASP A 119 -61.67 22.05 0.70
C ASP A 119 -61.08 20.83 1.39
N ALA A 120 -59.77 20.66 1.45
CA ALA A 120 -59.20 19.49 2.09
C ALA A 120 -57.96 19.79 2.95
N ALA A 121 -57.86 19.14 4.10
CA ALA A 121 -56.64 19.14 4.94
C ALA A 121 -55.48 18.45 4.23
N LEU A 122 -54.30 19.02 4.35
CA LEU A 122 -53.05 18.45 3.80
C LEU A 122 -52.90 16.99 4.21
N ASP A 123 -52.82 16.08 3.23
CA ASP A 123 -52.71 14.64 3.49
C ASP A 123 -51.35 14.37 4.16
N ALA A 124 -51.35 13.75 5.33
CA ALA A 124 -50.18 13.42 6.12
C ALA A 124 -49.11 12.71 5.29
N PHE A 125 -49.53 11.83 4.40
CA PHE A 125 -48.65 11.01 3.59
C PHE A 125 -47.79 11.78 2.58
N VAL A 126 -48.17 12.98 2.22
CA VAL A 126 -47.40 13.80 1.28
C VAL A 126 -46.06 14.29 1.91
N LEU A 127 -46.13 14.74 3.17
CA LEU A 127 -44.93 15.15 3.93
C LEU A 127 -44.07 13.95 4.30
N GLU A 128 -44.68 12.86 4.73
CA GLU A 128 -43.98 11.64 5.13
C GLU A 128 -43.26 10.99 3.94
N SER A 129 -43.88 10.97 2.76
CA SER A 129 -43.29 10.49 1.52
C SER A 129 -42.06 11.31 1.11
N GLY A 130 -42.09 12.65 1.30
CA GLY A 130 -40.94 13.51 1.07
C GLY A 130 -39.77 13.20 1.99
N ALA A 131 -40.04 12.94 3.28
CA ALA A 131 -39.03 12.55 4.25
C ALA A 131 -38.39 11.21 3.87
N VAL A 132 -39.17 10.21 3.49
CA VAL A 132 -38.67 8.91 3.03
C VAL A 132 -37.78 9.06 1.79
N ALA A 133 -38.18 9.86 0.81
CA ALA A 133 -37.37 10.08 -0.40
C ALA A 133 -36.04 10.76 -0.07
N ALA A 134 -36.04 11.82 0.74
CA ALA A 134 -34.81 12.53 1.11
C ALA A 134 -33.83 11.65 1.87
N VAL A 135 -34.31 10.88 2.87
CA VAL A 135 -33.47 9.95 3.63
C VAL A 135 -32.93 8.82 2.74
N SER A 136 -33.76 8.28 1.83
CA SER A 136 -33.33 7.23 0.92
C SER A 136 -32.18 7.67 0.02
N TRP A 137 -32.28 8.86 -0.59
CA TRP A 137 -31.20 9.42 -1.40
C TRP A 137 -29.93 9.67 -0.61
N ILE A 138 -30.03 10.16 0.62
CA ILE A 138 -28.87 10.36 1.51
C ILE A 138 -28.20 9.02 1.81
N PHE A 139 -28.97 7.96 2.12
CA PHE A 139 -28.41 6.63 2.38
C PHE A 139 -27.76 6.01 1.14
N LEU A 140 -28.32 6.23 -0.05
CA LEU A 140 -27.71 5.79 -1.31
C LEU A 140 -26.38 6.53 -1.59
N MET A 141 -26.25 7.80 -1.17
CA MET A 141 -24.99 8.52 -1.23
C MET A 141 -23.97 7.96 -0.23
N PHE A 142 -24.39 7.66 1.01
CA PHE A 142 -23.50 7.06 2.00
C PHE A 142 -22.93 5.71 1.53
N HIS A 143 -23.72 4.88 0.84
CA HIS A 143 -23.21 3.67 0.22
C HIS A 143 -21.97 3.95 -0.65
N HIS A 144 -22.04 4.97 -1.49
CA HIS A 144 -20.91 5.31 -2.38
C HIS A 144 -19.65 5.76 -1.64
N VAL A 145 -19.82 6.40 -0.46
CA VAL A 145 -18.69 6.85 0.37
C VAL A 145 -18.10 5.71 1.21
N ILE A 146 -18.96 4.82 1.72
CA ILE A 146 -18.58 3.80 2.71
C ILE A 146 -18.57 2.37 2.16
N TYR A 147 -18.66 2.19 0.83
CA TYR A 147 -18.69 0.85 0.22
C TYR A 147 -17.44 0.00 0.54
N ARG A 148 -16.35 0.63 0.97
CA ARG A 148 -15.12 -0.03 1.42
C ARG A 148 -15.15 -0.49 2.87
N THR A 149 -16.17 -0.12 3.63
CA THR A 149 -16.34 -0.55 5.03
C THR A 149 -17.24 -1.78 5.05
N ASP A 150 -16.88 -2.76 5.87
CA ASP A 150 -17.66 -4.02 6.01
C ASP A 150 -18.90 -3.82 6.89
N ILE A 151 -19.78 -2.90 6.48
CA ILE A 151 -21.06 -2.69 7.16
C ILE A 151 -22.05 -3.75 6.63
N GLY A 152 -22.39 -4.69 7.49
CA GLY A 152 -23.36 -5.73 7.16
C GLY A 152 -24.77 -5.18 6.84
N TYR A 153 -25.50 -5.91 6.00
CA TYR A 153 -26.88 -5.59 5.58
C TYR A 153 -27.79 -5.14 6.73
N PHE A 154 -27.84 -5.92 7.80
CA PHE A 154 -28.77 -5.67 8.91
C PHE A 154 -28.48 -4.37 9.67
N LEU A 155 -27.21 -4.04 9.88
CA LEU A 155 -26.84 -2.82 10.56
C LEU A 155 -27.16 -1.58 9.73
N PHE A 156 -26.86 -1.62 8.43
CA PHE A 156 -27.18 -0.54 7.51
C PHE A 156 -28.70 -0.31 7.43
N MET A 157 -29.51 -1.38 7.32
CA MET A 157 -30.97 -1.30 7.28
C MET A 157 -31.57 -0.86 8.62
N ALA A 158 -30.98 -1.24 9.75
CA ALA A 158 -31.41 -0.76 11.06
C ALA A 158 -31.22 0.75 11.20
N LEU A 159 -30.04 1.26 10.82
CA LEU A 159 -29.75 2.70 10.80
C LEU A 159 -30.69 3.45 9.86
N TYR A 160 -30.88 2.94 8.65
CA TYR A 160 -31.84 3.49 7.69
C TYR A 160 -33.24 3.60 8.28
N THR A 161 -33.75 2.51 8.88
CA THR A 161 -35.11 2.45 9.46
C THR A 161 -35.26 3.48 10.61
N VAL A 162 -34.25 3.58 11.49
CA VAL A 162 -34.27 4.55 12.59
C VAL A 162 -34.32 5.99 12.04
N VAL A 163 -33.47 6.32 11.06
CA VAL A 163 -33.43 7.68 10.50
C VAL A 163 -34.72 8.02 9.75
N VAL A 164 -35.30 7.08 9.00
CA VAL A 164 -36.62 7.24 8.36
C VAL A 164 -37.70 7.49 9.41
N ALA A 165 -37.73 6.67 10.48
CA ALA A 165 -38.71 6.82 11.56
C ALA A 165 -38.60 8.20 12.25
N LEU A 166 -37.38 8.66 12.53
CA LEU A 166 -37.14 9.99 13.10
C LEU A 166 -37.55 11.12 12.16
N ALA A 167 -37.28 10.99 10.86
CA ALA A 167 -37.69 11.97 9.86
C ALA A 167 -39.22 12.03 9.72
N VAL A 168 -39.90 10.89 9.69
CA VAL A 168 -41.37 10.80 9.65
C VAL A 168 -42.00 11.35 10.94
N LEU A 169 -41.45 11.02 12.10
CA LEU A 169 -41.89 11.61 13.37
C LEU A 169 -41.71 13.12 13.40
N GLY A 170 -40.59 13.65 12.90
CA GLY A 170 -40.35 15.08 12.77
C GLY A 170 -41.41 15.78 11.94
N THR A 171 -41.80 15.20 10.78
CA THR A 171 -42.87 15.74 9.93
C THR A 171 -44.23 15.65 10.60
N TRP A 172 -44.49 14.59 11.36
CA TRP A 172 -45.74 14.45 12.11
C TRP A 172 -45.89 15.49 13.23
N PHE A 173 -44.80 15.75 13.97
CA PHE A 173 -44.78 16.81 14.97
C PHE A 173 -44.94 18.21 14.34
N ALA A 174 -44.29 18.49 13.21
CA ALA A 174 -44.41 19.74 12.48
C ALA A 174 -45.85 20.02 12.05
N ARG A 175 -46.61 18.97 11.76
CA ARG A 175 -48.07 19.08 11.36
C ARG A 175 -49.02 19.27 12.53
N LYS A 176 -48.79 18.63 13.70
CA LYS A 176 -49.67 18.68 14.86
C LYS A 176 -49.60 19.98 15.64
N GLY A 177 -48.47 20.67 15.55
CA GLY A 177 -48.35 21.99 16.16
C GLY A 177 -48.90 23.04 15.22
N HIS A 178 -49.89 23.80 15.63
CA HIS A 178 -50.10 25.17 15.16
C HIS A 178 -48.88 25.95 15.63
N VAL A 179 -47.76 25.83 14.87
CA VAL A 179 -46.45 26.30 15.26
C VAL A 179 -46.47 27.83 15.15
N ARG A 180 -46.53 28.49 16.28
CA ARG A 180 -46.30 29.96 16.33
C ARG A 180 -44.94 30.26 15.71
N PRO A 181 -44.73 31.42 15.06
CA PRO A 181 -43.47 31.74 14.36
C PRO A 181 -42.19 31.53 15.21
N HIS A 182 -42.31 31.64 16.53
CA HIS A 182 -41.22 31.45 17.47
C HIS A 182 -40.82 29.97 17.61
N ASP A 183 -41.79 29.05 17.53
CA ASP A 183 -41.55 27.60 17.69
C ASP A 183 -41.03 26.95 16.41
N ALA A 184 -41.29 27.56 15.24
CA ALA A 184 -40.73 27.17 13.95
C ALA A 184 -39.18 27.33 13.92
N VAL A 185 -38.64 28.34 14.60
CA VAL A 185 -37.19 28.54 14.75
C VAL A 185 -36.61 27.49 15.68
N LEU A 186 -37.33 27.11 16.75
CA LEU A 186 -36.89 26.07 17.67
C LEU A 186 -36.87 24.68 16.96
N LEU A 187 -37.92 24.40 16.17
CA LEU A 187 -38.01 23.16 15.39
C LEU A 187 -36.92 23.06 14.33
N LYS A 188 -36.58 24.18 13.65
CA LYS A 188 -35.44 24.25 12.72
C LYS A 188 -34.11 23.93 13.42
N ARG A 189 -33.89 24.52 14.61
CA ARG A 189 -32.69 24.28 15.41
C ARG A 189 -32.63 22.84 15.94
N SER A 190 -33.79 22.26 16.34
CA SER A 190 -33.88 20.88 16.81
C SER A 190 -33.67 19.87 15.69
N LEU A 191 -34.19 20.11 14.47
CA LEU A 191 -33.95 19.26 13.30
C LEU A 191 -32.50 19.34 12.83
N LEU A 192 -31.93 20.56 12.82
CA LEU A 192 -30.52 20.76 12.50
C LEU A 192 -29.60 20.15 13.57
N ALA A 193 -29.95 20.27 14.84
CA ALA A 193 -29.25 19.64 15.95
C ALA A 193 -29.35 18.12 15.92
N ALA A 194 -30.53 17.56 15.57
CA ALA A 194 -30.71 16.10 15.41
C ALA A 194 -29.92 15.56 14.21
N LEU A 195 -29.86 16.29 13.10
CA LEU A 195 -29.01 15.95 11.94
C LEU A 195 -27.53 16.06 12.27
N LEU A 196 -27.11 17.11 12.99
CA LEU A 196 -25.74 17.27 13.49
C LEU A 196 -25.39 16.20 14.52
N LEU A 197 -26.30 15.86 15.42
CA LEU A 197 -26.13 14.79 16.41
C LEU A 197 -26.04 13.42 15.73
N ALA A 198 -26.87 13.14 14.73
CA ALA A 198 -26.76 11.94 13.92
C ALA A 198 -25.43 11.89 13.17
N PHE A 199 -24.95 13.01 12.64
CA PHE A 199 -23.64 13.11 11.98
C PHE A 199 -22.48 12.92 12.97
N VAL A 200 -22.59 13.47 14.18
CA VAL A 200 -21.60 13.31 15.27
C VAL A 200 -21.64 11.89 15.82
N LEU A 201 -22.81 11.28 15.97
CA LEU A 201 -22.94 9.89 16.44
C LEU A 201 -22.43 8.90 15.39
N VAL A 202 -22.67 9.16 14.11
CA VAL A 202 -22.08 8.40 13.00
C VAL A 202 -20.57 8.60 12.98
N GLY A 203 -20.07 9.83 13.13
CA GLY A 203 -18.63 10.12 13.20
C GLY A 203 -17.95 9.52 14.44
N ALA A 204 -18.59 9.60 15.62
CA ALA A 204 -18.10 8.98 16.86
C ALA A 204 -18.13 7.45 16.80
N TRP A 205 -19.11 6.90 16.08
CA TRP A 205 -19.18 5.47 15.81
C TRP A 205 -18.06 5.03 14.86
N PHE A 206 -17.75 5.79 13.82
CA PHE A 206 -16.59 5.54 12.94
C PHE A 206 -15.25 5.63 13.68
N ALA A 207 -15.16 6.45 14.72
CA ALA A 207 -13.97 6.60 15.55
C ALA A 207 -13.82 5.52 16.65
N GLY A 208 -14.84 4.70 16.91
CA GLY A 208 -14.88 3.76 18.05
C GLY A 208 -15.52 2.40 17.82
N ALA A 209 -16.04 2.12 16.63
CA ALA A 209 -16.86 0.92 16.39
C ALA A 209 -16.07 -0.39 16.26
N ASP A 210 -14.79 -0.31 15.93
CA ASP A 210 -13.87 -1.45 15.92
C ASP A 210 -13.68 -2.05 17.34
N LYS A 211 -14.10 -1.36 18.40
CA LYS A 211 -13.93 -1.82 19.79
C LYS A 211 -15.14 -2.56 20.41
N VAL A 212 -16.33 -2.50 19.82
CA VAL A 212 -17.56 -2.93 20.50
C VAL A 212 -18.35 -4.04 19.79
N PHE A 213 -18.21 -4.26 18.49
CA PHE A 213 -18.99 -5.27 17.78
C PHE A 213 -18.14 -6.21 16.93
N LYS A 214 -17.97 -7.44 17.40
CA LYS A 214 -17.57 -8.57 16.55
C LYS A 214 -18.80 -8.98 15.72
N PRO A 215 -18.71 -9.01 14.37
CA PRO A 215 -19.80 -9.56 13.57
C PRO A 215 -19.90 -11.06 13.82
N ALA A 216 -21.04 -11.50 14.32
CA ALA A 216 -21.30 -12.88 14.64
C ALA A 216 -21.54 -13.74 13.40
N GLU A 217 -21.00 -14.89 13.42
CA GLU A 217 -21.28 -16.26 12.93
C GLU A 217 -22.43 -16.55 11.94
N ILE A 218 -23.33 -15.64 11.59
CA ILE A 218 -24.51 -15.96 10.76
C ILE A 218 -24.20 -15.95 9.26
N GLY A 219 -23.23 -15.13 8.82
CA GLY A 219 -22.77 -15.13 7.42
C GLY A 219 -21.98 -16.38 7.01
N LYS A 220 -21.35 -17.06 7.98
CA LYS A 220 -20.53 -18.26 7.75
C LYS A 220 -21.33 -19.49 7.28
N LYS A 221 -22.62 -19.56 7.61
CA LYS A 221 -23.46 -20.75 7.33
C LYS A 221 -23.99 -20.79 5.90
N ILE A 222 -24.08 -19.66 5.21
CA ILE A 222 -24.65 -19.59 3.84
C ILE A 222 -23.56 -19.82 2.78
N LEU A 223 -22.31 -19.43 3.03
CA LEU A 223 -21.19 -19.65 2.10
C LEU A 223 -20.65 -21.08 2.15
N ALA A 224 -20.74 -21.76 3.29
CA ALA A 224 -20.33 -23.16 3.43
C ALA A 224 -21.22 -24.16 2.67
N GLU A 225 -22.45 -23.78 2.31
CA GLU A 225 -23.36 -24.63 1.52
C GLU A 225 -23.08 -24.60 0.00
N VAL A 226 -22.22 -23.70 -0.50
CA VAL A 226 -21.97 -23.54 -1.94
C VAL A 226 -20.62 -24.11 -2.40
N SER A 227 -19.66 -24.35 -1.50
CA SER A 227 -18.40 -25.03 -1.83
C SER A 227 -18.09 -26.14 -0.81
N GLY A 228 -18.56 -27.33 -1.08
CA GLY A 228 -18.59 -28.46 -0.14
C GLY A 228 -17.24 -29.10 0.21
N THR A 229 -16.10 -28.40 0.17
CA THR A 229 -14.81 -28.98 0.53
C THR A 229 -14.22 -28.23 1.72
N THR A 230 -13.99 -28.96 2.83
CA THR A 230 -13.30 -28.45 4.01
C THR A 230 -11.96 -29.17 4.15
N TYR A 231 -10.94 -28.41 4.55
CA TYR A 231 -9.58 -28.90 4.76
C TYR A 231 -9.16 -28.67 6.20
N THR A 232 -8.38 -29.56 6.77
CA THR A 232 -7.74 -29.37 8.07
C THR A 232 -6.42 -28.63 7.92
N THR A 233 -5.89 -28.06 9.00
CA THR A 233 -4.52 -27.52 9.00
C THR A 233 -3.48 -28.56 8.65
N ALA A 234 -3.73 -29.84 8.99
CA ALA A 234 -2.86 -30.95 8.63
C ALA A 234 -2.87 -31.24 7.12
N ASP A 235 -4.04 -31.10 6.47
CA ASP A 235 -4.14 -31.26 5.01
C ASP A 235 -3.34 -30.15 4.32
N VAL A 236 -3.48 -28.88 4.76
CA VAL A 236 -2.74 -27.76 4.19
C VAL A 236 -1.24 -27.91 4.40
N ALA A 237 -0.80 -28.41 5.55
CA ALA A 237 0.62 -28.62 5.87
C ALA A 237 1.32 -29.64 4.97
N LEU A 238 0.59 -30.50 4.25
CA LEU A 238 1.16 -31.43 3.27
C LEU A 238 1.59 -30.70 1.98
N HIS A 239 1.03 -29.54 1.67
CA HIS A 239 1.26 -28.74 0.47
C HIS A 239 2.23 -27.58 0.77
N ASN A 240 3.46 -27.88 1.13
CA ASN A 240 4.41 -27.00 1.79
C ASN A 240 5.64 -26.60 0.96
N ASN A 241 5.59 -26.77 -0.34
CA ASN A 241 6.70 -26.42 -1.23
C ASN A 241 6.20 -25.64 -2.46
N SER A 242 7.12 -25.05 -3.24
CA SER A 242 6.76 -24.18 -4.37
C SER A 242 5.99 -24.88 -5.49
N ASP A 243 6.16 -26.20 -5.63
CA ASP A 243 5.51 -26.99 -6.68
C ASP A 243 4.14 -27.51 -6.25
N ASP A 244 3.84 -27.38 -4.95
CA ASP A 244 2.58 -27.75 -4.35
C ASP A 244 2.34 -26.89 -3.09
N CYS A 245 1.79 -25.68 -3.30
CA CYS A 245 1.72 -24.63 -2.30
C CYS A 245 0.29 -24.26 -1.96
N TRP A 246 -0.14 -24.60 -0.74
CA TRP A 246 -1.40 -24.14 -0.19
C TRP A 246 -1.18 -23.21 0.99
N LEU A 247 -2.08 -22.25 1.15
CA LEU A 247 -2.07 -21.29 2.26
C LEU A 247 -3.46 -21.19 2.90
N ILE A 248 -3.47 -20.89 4.19
CA ILE A 248 -4.68 -20.45 4.88
C ILE A 248 -4.65 -18.93 4.97
N VAL A 249 -5.77 -18.27 4.62
CA VAL A 249 -6.01 -16.84 4.86
C VAL A 249 -7.46 -16.69 5.32
N ASP A 250 -7.67 -16.18 6.54
CA ASP A 250 -9.00 -15.97 7.15
C ASP A 250 -9.88 -17.23 7.14
N GLU A 251 -9.31 -18.35 7.60
CA GLU A 251 -9.99 -19.65 7.64
C GLU A 251 -10.40 -20.21 6.25
N LYS A 252 -9.87 -19.64 5.17
CA LYS A 252 -10.02 -20.10 3.79
C LYS A 252 -8.73 -20.70 3.27
N VAL A 253 -8.85 -21.78 2.50
CA VAL A 253 -7.70 -22.47 1.92
C VAL A 253 -7.54 -22.07 0.46
N PHE A 254 -6.31 -21.75 0.09
CA PHE A 254 -5.92 -21.27 -1.24
C PHE A 254 -4.81 -22.13 -1.81
N ASN A 255 -4.98 -22.62 -3.03
CA ASN A 255 -3.92 -23.25 -3.79
C ASN A 255 -3.18 -22.19 -4.63
N VAL A 256 -2.03 -21.77 -4.15
CA VAL A 256 -1.23 -20.71 -4.78
C VAL A 256 -0.02 -21.25 -5.53
N THR A 257 -0.01 -22.53 -5.91
CA THR A 257 1.10 -23.23 -6.56
C THR A 257 1.63 -22.48 -7.77
N GLU A 258 0.76 -22.01 -8.69
CA GLU A 258 1.20 -21.23 -9.85
C GLU A 258 1.95 -19.95 -9.46
N ALA A 259 1.48 -19.26 -8.42
CA ALA A 259 2.10 -18.02 -7.96
C ALA A 259 3.40 -18.30 -7.20
N SER A 260 3.46 -19.39 -6.45
CA SER A 260 4.66 -19.78 -5.69
C SER A 260 5.79 -20.28 -6.59
N GLN A 261 5.49 -20.90 -7.71
CA GLN A 261 6.50 -21.29 -8.72
C GLN A 261 7.19 -20.07 -9.33
N VAL A 262 6.43 -18.97 -9.52
CA VAL A 262 7.00 -17.72 -10.06
C VAL A 262 7.78 -16.94 -9.00
N HIS A 263 7.33 -17.00 -7.73
CA HIS A 263 7.92 -16.22 -6.63
C HIS A 263 7.97 -17.05 -5.34
N PRO A 264 8.73 -18.14 -5.30
CA PRO A 264 8.71 -19.07 -4.16
C PRO A 264 9.06 -18.42 -2.81
N ALA A 265 9.92 -17.43 -2.80
CA ALA A 265 10.30 -16.71 -1.57
C ALA A 265 9.21 -15.80 -0.98
N LEU A 266 8.09 -15.61 -1.68
CA LEU A 266 6.98 -14.77 -1.19
C LEU A 266 5.91 -15.57 -0.45
N PHE A 267 5.93 -16.90 -0.57
CA PHE A 267 4.89 -17.77 -0.04
C PHE A 267 5.45 -18.70 1.03
N ASN A 268 4.83 -18.71 2.20
CA ASN A 268 5.12 -19.66 3.25
C ASN A 268 4.14 -20.84 3.15
N CYS A 269 4.39 -21.72 2.18
CA CYS A 269 3.50 -22.81 1.81
C CYS A 269 3.21 -23.75 2.98
N GLY A 270 2.01 -24.28 3.05
CA GLY A 270 1.60 -25.23 4.10
C GLY A 270 1.19 -24.56 5.42
N THR A 271 1.10 -23.23 5.49
CA THR A 271 0.88 -22.50 6.75
C THR A 271 -0.30 -21.55 6.71
N ASP A 272 -0.69 -21.07 7.89
CA ASP A 272 -1.62 -19.93 8.00
C ASP A 272 -0.86 -18.62 7.72
N ALA A 273 -1.17 -18.05 6.58
CA ALA A 273 -0.60 -16.80 6.09
C ALA A 273 -1.48 -15.57 6.38
N SER A 274 -2.57 -15.69 7.15
CA SER A 274 -3.54 -14.61 7.39
C SER A 274 -2.89 -13.32 7.84
N ILE A 275 -2.01 -13.38 8.85
CA ILE A 275 -1.31 -12.21 9.38
C ILE A 275 -0.44 -11.57 8.29
N ASN A 276 0.39 -12.36 7.62
CA ASN A 276 1.30 -11.86 6.58
C ASN A 276 0.54 -11.35 5.35
N TYR A 277 -0.58 -11.98 5.01
CA TYR A 277 -1.43 -11.54 3.94
C TYR A 277 -2.03 -10.15 4.22
N HIS A 278 -2.63 -9.95 5.40
CA HIS A 278 -3.26 -8.68 5.76
C HIS A 278 -2.25 -7.54 5.96
N LYS A 279 -1.07 -7.83 6.49
CA LYS A 279 0.02 -6.85 6.58
C LYS A 279 0.47 -6.33 5.20
N ASN A 280 0.43 -7.17 4.17
CA ASN A 280 0.84 -6.78 2.82
C ASN A 280 -0.30 -6.22 1.95
N HIS A 281 -1.56 -6.57 2.26
CA HIS A 281 -2.69 -6.34 1.38
C HIS A 281 -3.85 -5.56 2.03
N GLY A 282 -3.75 -5.23 3.32
CA GLY A 282 -4.82 -4.58 4.09
C GLY A 282 -5.90 -5.56 4.53
N THR A 283 -6.99 -5.05 5.10
CA THR A 283 -8.10 -5.87 5.60
C THR A 283 -8.89 -6.50 4.47
N GLY A 284 -9.30 -7.76 4.64
CA GLY A 284 -10.09 -8.53 3.68
C GLY A 284 -9.26 -9.21 2.59
N ILE A 285 -9.83 -10.24 1.98
CA ILE A 285 -9.16 -11.02 0.94
C ILE A 285 -9.35 -10.33 -0.40
N ARG A 286 -8.25 -10.00 -1.08
CA ARG A 286 -8.30 -9.35 -2.40
C ARG A 286 -8.88 -10.28 -3.45
N GLU A 287 -9.64 -9.72 -4.41
CA GLU A 287 -10.25 -10.44 -5.52
C GLU A 287 -9.26 -11.32 -6.29
N LYS A 288 -8.04 -10.81 -6.52
CA LYS A 288 -6.98 -11.59 -7.17
C LYS A 288 -6.56 -12.85 -6.39
N MET A 289 -6.75 -12.88 -5.07
CA MET A 289 -6.46 -14.03 -4.23
C MET A 289 -7.59 -15.06 -4.32
N MET A 290 -8.85 -14.60 -4.50
CA MET A 290 -10.02 -15.49 -4.58
C MET A 290 -9.97 -16.46 -5.76
N LYS A 291 -9.23 -16.16 -6.83
CA LYS A 291 -9.03 -17.11 -7.95
C LYS A 291 -8.30 -18.40 -7.54
N PHE A 292 -7.59 -18.38 -6.42
CA PHE A 292 -6.84 -19.51 -5.88
C PHE A 292 -7.61 -20.25 -4.78
N TYR A 293 -8.81 -19.79 -4.42
CA TYR A 293 -9.64 -20.37 -3.37
C TYR A 293 -10.07 -21.78 -3.73
N ILE A 294 -9.90 -22.74 -2.78
CA ILE A 294 -10.22 -24.16 -2.97
C ILE A 294 -11.16 -24.73 -1.89
N GLY A 295 -11.38 -24.02 -0.78
CA GLY A 295 -12.27 -24.47 0.27
C GLY A 295 -12.09 -23.74 1.60
N GLU A 296 -12.85 -24.15 2.62
CA GLU A 296 -12.80 -23.60 3.97
C GLU A 296 -11.93 -24.47 4.89
N LEU A 297 -11.36 -23.86 5.94
CA LEU A 297 -10.66 -24.58 6.99
C LEU A 297 -11.67 -25.25 7.93
N ALA A 298 -11.51 -26.54 8.19
CA ALA A 298 -12.35 -27.28 9.13
C ALA A 298 -12.13 -26.75 10.57
N THR A 299 -13.19 -26.27 11.21
CA THR A 299 -13.14 -25.82 12.61
C THR A 299 -13.12 -27.05 13.53
N GLY A 300 -11.93 -27.62 13.75
CA GLY A 300 -11.66 -28.65 14.77
C GLY A 300 -11.08 -28.01 16.02
N ASN A 301 -11.54 -28.43 17.20
CA ASN A 301 -11.01 -27.99 18.49
C ASN A 301 -9.49 -28.18 18.59
N GLY A 302 -8.73 -27.10 18.49
CA GLY A 302 -7.28 -27.14 18.64
C GLY A 302 -6.51 -25.92 18.11
N ALA A 303 -7.16 -24.95 17.49
CA ALA A 303 -6.47 -23.74 17.09
C ALA A 303 -6.16 -22.87 18.32
N GLN A 304 -4.88 -22.74 18.68
CA GLN A 304 -4.43 -21.68 19.56
C GLN A 304 -4.88 -20.35 18.94
N LYS A 305 -5.76 -19.64 19.65
CA LYS A 305 -6.09 -18.25 19.36
C LYS A 305 -4.79 -17.46 19.39
N VAL A 306 -4.33 -17.05 18.23
CA VAL A 306 -3.34 -15.97 18.15
C VAL A 306 -4.11 -14.70 18.50
N ASP A 307 -3.73 -14.08 19.60
CA ASP A 307 -4.32 -12.84 20.09
C ASP A 307 -4.25 -11.74 19.03
N ALA A 308 -5.29 -10.88 19.06
CA ALA A 308 -5.40 -9.71 18.20
C ALA A 308 -4.10 -8.87 18.18
N PRO A 309 -3.84 -8.08 17.11
CA PRO A 309 -2.65 -7.25 17.01
C PRO A 309 -2.46 -6.44 18.27
N VAL A 310 -1.33 -6.64 18.93
CA VAL A 310 -0.95 -5.84 20.11
C VAL A 310 -0.82 -4.40 19.64
N GLU A 311 -1.64 -3.50 20.16
CA GLU A 311 -1.44 -2.07 20.02
C GLU A 311 -0.01 -1.76 20.47
N ARG A 312 0.83 -1.29 19.54
CA ARG A 312 2.17 -0.80 19.91
C ARG A 312 1.98 0.39 20.83
N LYS A 313 2.19 0.17 22.10
CA LYS A 313 2.35 1.28 23.04
C LYS A 313 3.64 1.98 22.67
N THR A 314 3.54 3.18 22.14
CA THR A 314 4.66 4.12 22.05
C THR A 314 5.10 4.45 23.47
N SER A 315 5.96 3.63 24.03
CA SER A 315 6.62 3.98 25.28
C SER A 315 7.81 4.88 24.91
N LEU A 316 7.57 6.17 24.83
CA LEU A 316 8.64 7.15 24.97
C LEU A 316 9.21 6.97 26.37
N LYS A 317 10.28 6.19 26.50
CA LYS A 317 11.08 6.23 27.73
C LYS A 317 11.77 7.59 27.74
N PRO A 318 11.66 8.38 28.82
CA PRO A 318 12.43 9.60 28.94
C PRO A 318 13.93 9.21 28.88
N TYR A 319 14.66 9.84 27.98
CA TYR A 319 16.10 9.69 27.84
C TYR A 319 16.75 10.17 29.14
N CYS A 320 17.21 9.23 29.97
CA CYS A 320 18.25 9.48 30.96
C CYS A 320 19.56 9.11 30.30
N GLU A 321 20.55 9.98 30.33
CA GLU A 321 21.94 9.61 30.02
C GLU A 321 22.38 8.52 31.01
N LEU A 322 22.11 7.28 30.64
CA LEU A 322 22.59 6.12 31.40
C LEU A 322 24.06 5.94 31.05
N TYR A 323 24.85 5.61 32.05
CA TYR A 323 26.19 5.08 31.93
C TYR A 323 26.22 4.03 30.81
N VAL A 324 26.84 4.39 29.71
CA VAL A 324 27.05 3.48 28.59
C VAL A 324 28.27 2.63 28.95
N PRO A 325 28.16 1.30 29.08
CA PRO A 325 29.34 0.44 29.24
C PRO A 325 30.30 0.72 28.08
N GLU A 326 31.60 0.57 28.33
CA GLU A 326 32.62 0.74 27.31
C GLU A 326 32.27 -0.15 26.11
N GLN A 327 32.05 0.48 24.94
CA GLN A 327 31.56 -0.17 23.74
C GLN A 327 32.61 -1.20 23.27
N SER A 328 32.23 -2.46 23.15
CA SER A 328 33.13 -3.54 22.78
C SER A 328 33.31 -3.74 21.27
N TRP A 329 32.54 -3.02 20.44
CA TRP A 329 32.57 -3.12 18.97
C TRP A 329 32.89 -1.82 18.26
N ASN A 330 33.45 -1.93 17.05
CA ASN A 330 33.55 -0.81 16.13
C ASN A 330 32.24 -0.67 15.36
N ALA A 331 31.52 0.45 15.50
CA ALA A 331 30.24 0.65 14.84
C ALA A 331 30.33 0.51 13.30
N ARG A 332 31.43 0.90 12.67
CA ARG A 332 31.62 0.77 11.21
C ARG A 332 31.73 -0.68 10.74
N GLU A 333 32.16 -1.59 11.61
CA GLU A 333 32.24 -3.02 11.29
C GLU A 333 30.95 -3.78 11.55
N LEU A 334 29.93 -3.16 12.16
CA LEU A 334 28.67 -3.83 12.41
C LEU A 334 27.97 -4.24 11.11
N MET A 335 27.44 -5.46 11.12
CA MET A 335 26.59 -6.03 10.09
C MET A 335 25.16 -6.12 10.63
N PHE A 336 24.21 -5.54 9.91
CA PHE A 336 22.78 -5.60 10.25
C PHE A 336 22.07 -6.55 9.32
N VAL A 337 21.50 -7.61 9.87
CA VAL A 337 20.70 -8.60 9.14
C VAL A 337 19.21 -8.35 9.45
N VAL A 338 18.43 -8.16 8.42
CA VAL A 338 16.97 -8.05 8.54
C VAL A 338 16.39 -9.44 8.74
N GLU A 339 15.83 -9.71 9.91
CA GLU A 339 15.05 -10.91 10.22
C GLU A 339 13.58 -10.62 9.89
N LYS A 340 13.23 -10.84 8.63
CA LYS A 340 12.01 -10.33 7.98
C LYS A 340 10.71 -10.68 8.70
N ASP A 341 10.51 -11.96 9.04
CA ASP A 341 9.26 -12.41 9.64
C ASP A 341 9.26 -12.25 11.16
N ALA A 342 10.44 -12.03 11.77
CA ALA A 342 10.58 -11.72 13.18
C ALA A 342 10.49 -10.21 13.46
N GLU A 343 10.41 -9.36 12.42
CA GLU A 343 10.28 -7.91 12.51
C GLU A 343 11.39 -7.25 13.35
N ASN A 344 12.60 -7.79 13.27
CA ASN A 344 13.75 -7.31 14.02
C ASN A 344 15.03 -7.28 13.18
N LEU A 345 16.11 -6.81 13.77
CA LEU A 345 17.45 -6.81 13.18
C LEU A 345 18.38 -7.64 14.06
N LEU A 346 19.05 -8.62 13.47
CA LEU A 346 20.20 -9.26 14.10
C LEU A 346 21.43 -8.38 13.84
N VAL A 347 22.17 -8.06 14.90
CA VAL A 347 23.40 -7.27 14.82
C VAL A 347 24.59 -8.18 15.07
N ILE A 348 25.55 -8.15 14.15
CA ILE A 348 26.75 -8.97 14.18
C ILE A 348 27.97 -8.06 14.15
N ASP A 349 28.95 -8.30 15.01
CA ASP A 349 30.26 -7.70 14.89
C ASP A 349 31.01 -8.35 13.71
N GLY A 350 31.23 -7.56 12.65
CA GLY A 350 31.89 -8.03 11.42
C GLY A 350 33.37 -8.37 11.60
N THR A 351 34.01 -7.94 12.70
CA THR A 351 35.40 -8.28 13.02
C THR A 351 35.51 -9.69 13.61
N THR A 352 34.61 -10.03 14.53
CA THR A 352 34.64 -11.30 15.26
C THR A 352 33.61 -12.33 14.72
N HIS A 353 32.72 -11.88 13.83
CA HIS A 353 31.59 -12.63 13.31
C HIS A 353 30.68 -13.15 14.42
N THR A 354 30.52 -12.38 15.50
CA THR A 354 29.73 -12.78 16.68
C THR A 354 28.48 -11.91 16.77
N PRO A 355 27.30 -12.52 16.94
CA PRO A 355 26.11 -11.75 17.26
C PRO A 355 26.31 -10.92 18.54
N VAL A 356 26.04 -9.63 18.47
CA VAL A 356 26.15 -8.71 19.62
C VAL A 356 24.77 -8.32 20.17
N GLY A 357 23.70 -8.54 19.42
CA GLY A 357 22.34 -8.30 19.90
C GLY A 357 21.29 -8.42 18.81
N ARG A 358 20.05 -8.19 19.21
CA ARG A 358 18.90 -8.00 18.31
C ARG A 358 18.16 -6.72 18.68
N ILE A 359 17.72 -6.00 17.66
CA ILE A 359 16.94 -4.78 17.81
C ILE A 359 15.50 -5.11 17.39
N TYR A 360 14.58 -4.94 18.30
CA TYR A 360 13.16 -5.23 18.15
C TYR A 360 12.37 -3.94 17.84
N ASP A 361 11.11 -4.09 17.47
CA ASP A 361 10.19 -2.97 17.21
C ASP A 361 10.59 -2.02 16.08
N VAL A 362 11.24 -2.57 15.04
CA VAL A 362 11.69 -1.81 13.87
C VAL A 362 10.67 -1.72 12.73
N GLY A 363 9.44 -2.20 12.93
CA GLY A 363 8.38 -2.20 11.94
C GLY A 363 8.28 -3.50 11.15
N PHE A 364 7.18 -3.61 10.39
CA PHE A 364 6.91 -4.78 9.57
C PHE A 364 7.80 -4.83 8.33
N GLN A 365 8.49 -5.92 8.12
CA GLN A 365 9.42 -6.11 7.01
C GLN A 365 10.37 -4.92 6.87
N PRO A 366 11.32 -4.72 7.80
CA PRO A 366 12.34 -3.70 7.68
C PRO A 366 13.04 -3.81 6.32
N HIS A 367 13.36 -2.69 5.70
CA HIS A 367 13.82 -2.70 4.32
C HIS A 367 15.15 -1.99 4.13
N THR A 368 15.15 -0.70 3.84
CA THR A 368 16.36 0.07 3.57
C THR A 368 16.82 0.80 4.81
N SER A 369 18.13 0.81 5.05
CA SER A 369 18.76 1.50 6.16
C SER A 369 19.79 2.51 5.67
N VAL A 370 19.92 3.62 6.40
CA VAL A 370 20.98 4.63 6.22
C VAL A 370 21.60 4.95 7.58
N PHE A 371 22.83 5.45 7.58
CA PHE A 371 23.62 5.65 8.78
C PHE A 371 24.20 7.07 8.82
N THR A 372 24.31 7.66 10.01
CA THR A 372 24.99 8.94 10.16
C THR A 372 26.50 8.81 9.89
N SER A 373 27.11 9.86 9.37
CA SER A 373 28.53 9.90 8.99
C SER A 373 29.48 9.56 10.16
N ASP A 374 29.07 9.86 11.40
CA ASP A 374 29.78 9.51 12.63
C ASP A 374 29.49 8.08 13.14
N ALA A 375 28.70 7.29 12.43
CA ALA A 375 28.28 5.93 12.77
C ALA A 375 27.60 5.82 14.15
N LYS A 376 26.91 6.87 14.63
CA LYS A 376 26.18 6.83 15.90
C LYS A 376 24.74 6.41 15.77
N TYR A 377 24.12 6.71 14.64
CA TYR A 377 22.71 6.41 14.42
C TYR A 377 22.47 5.68 13.10
N MET A 378 21.53 4.77 13.13
CA MET A 378 20.92 4.13 11.98
C MET A 378 19.48 4.63 11.85
N TYR A 379 19.02 4.79 10.63
CA TYR A 379 17.61 4.97 10.32
C TYR A 379 17.17 3.86 9.40
N ILE A 380 16.13 3.15 9.78
CA ILE A 380 15.59 2.06 8.98
C ILE A 380 14.11 2.29 8.69
N ILE A 381 13.73 2.12 7.44
CA ILE A 381 12.33 2.16 7.01
C ILE A 381 11.76 0.76 6.94
N SER A 382 10.52 0.60 7.40
CA SER A 382 9.75 -0.64 7.25
C SER A 382 8.59 -0.48 6.27
N ARG A 383 8.09 -1.59 5.77
CA ARG A 383 7.05 -1.57 4.73
C ARG A 383 5.71 -1.02 5.20
N ASP A 384 5.42 -1.04 6.48
CA ASP A 384 4.24 -0.44 7.10
C ASP A 384 4.39 1.07 7.40
N GLY A 385 5.44 1.69 6.84
CA GLY A 385 5.63 3.14 6.87
C GLY A 385 6.31 3.68 8.12
N TRP A 386 6.85 2.84 9.00
CA TRP A 386 7.61 3.30 10.15
C TRP A 386 9.08 3.55 9.79
N LEU A 387 9.53 4.78 9.99
CA LEU A 387 10.95 5.13 10.02
C LEU A 387 11.41 5.10 11.47
N THR A 388 12.39 4.24 11.78
CA THR A 388 12.92 4.05 13.14
C THR A 388 14.36 4.51 13.21
N LYS A 389 14.66 5.40 14.17
CA LYS A 389 16.01 5.83 14.53
C LYS A 389 16.56 4.93 15.63
N ILE A 390 17.75 4.40 15.43
CA ILE A 390 18.43 3.46 16.33
C ILE A 390 19.77 4.03 16.73
N ASN A 391 20.10 3.95 18.02
CA ASN A 391 21.42 4.30 18.53
C ASN A 391 22.36 3.09 18.38
N LEU A 392 23.47 3.23 17.66
CA LEU A 392 24.42 2.15 17.37
C LEU A 392 25.38 1.86 18.54
N VAL A 393 25.39 2.72 19.56
CA VAL A 393 26.15 2.47 20.79
C VAL A 393 25.36 1.56 21.76
N THR A 394 24.07 1.81 21.88
CA THR A 394 23.20 1.04 22.79
C THR A 394 22.43 -0.08 22.12
N LEU A 395 22.36 -0.08 20.78
CA LEU A 395 21.55 -0.97 19.93
C LEU A 395 20.06 -0.89 20.27
N GLU A 396 19.56 0.28 20.66
CA GLU A 396 18.17 0.49 21.03
C GLU A 396 17.48 1.49 20.09
N PRO A 397 16.20 1.28 19.75
CA PRO A 397 15.39 2.30 19.09
C PRO A 397 15.27 3.55 19.98
N VAL A 398 15.55 4.71 19.38
CA VAL A 398 15.46 6.03 20.05
C VAL A 398 14.10 6.67 19.76
N GLN A 399 13.66 6.60 18.52
CA GLN A 399 12.44 7.24 18.06
C GLN A 399 11.93 6.55 16.81
N SER A 400 10.61 6.54 16.63
CA SER A 400 9.95 6.08 15.40
C SER A 400 8.87 7.06 14.98
N VAL A 401 8.69 7.20 13.66
CA VAL A 401 7.67 8.07 13.06
C VAL A 401 7.03 7.39 11.85
N ILE A 402 5.72 7.50 11.71
CA ILE A 402 5.00 7.07 10.52
C ILE A 402 5.20 8.10 9.40
N VAL A 403 5.63 7.64 8.23
CA VAL A 403 5.88 8.48 7.04
C VAL A 403 5.08 8.05 5.82
N GLY A 404 4.39 6.94 5.88
CA GLY A 404 3.58 6.40 4.79
C GLY A 404 2.78 5.18 5.24
N GLU A 405 2.07 4.56 4.31
CA GLU A 405 1.35 3.29 4.51
C GLU A 405 2.13 2.10 3.91
N ASN A 406 2.97 2.37 2.91
CA ASN A 406 3.88 1.39 2.31
C ASN A 406 5.13 2.13 1.83
N SER A 407 6.23 1.95 2.56
CA SER A 407 7.50 2.61 2.29
C SER A 407 8.57 1.63 1.82
N ARG A 408 9.57 2.11 1.06
CA ARG A 408 10.58 1.22 0.47
C ARG A 408 12.00 1.73 0.59
N GLY A 409 12.28 2.89 0.06
CA GLY A 409 13.61 3.46 -0.04
C GLY A 409 13.83 4.58 0.95
N THR A 410 15.05 4.74 1.45
CA THR A 410 15.44 5.89 2.24
C THR A 410 16.86 6.32 1.88
N ALA A 411 17.12 7.61 1.97
CA ALA A 411 18.42 8.23 1.78
C ALA A 411 18.67 9.29 2.86
N LEU A 412 19.92 9.47 3.25
CA LEU A 412 20.36 10.48 4.21
C LEU A 412 21.36 11.40 3.53
N THR A 413 21.18 12.72 3.62
CA THR A 413 22.13 13.68 3.05
C THR A 413 23.50 13.60 3.73
N ASP A 414 24.59 13.88 2.99
CA ASP A 414 25.97 13.79 3.47
C ASP A 414 26.25 14.60 4.74
N ASN A 415 25.52 15.69 4.93
CA ASN A 415 25.62 16.53 6.12
C ASN A 415 24.81 16.01 7.32
N ASP A 416 24.26 14.80 7.24
CA ASP A 416 23.38 14.16 8.24
C ASP A 416 22.15 14.99 8.63
N LYS A 417 21.72 15.93 7.76
CA LYS A 417 20.69 16.89 8.14
C LYS A 417 19.28 16.43 7.80
N TYR A 418 19.11 15.81 6.64
CA TYR A 418 17.80 15.42 6.15
C TYR A 418 17.76 13.96 5.73
N ILE A 419 16.63 13.31 6.06
CA ILE A 419 16.29 11.97 5.58
C ILE A 419 15.16 12.10 4.58
N ALA A 420 15.29 11.41 3.46
CA ALA A 420 14.21 11.22 2.49
C ALA A 420 13.67 9.80 2.56
N VAL A 421 12.36 9.66 2.57
CA VAL A 421 11.69 8.36 2.49
C VAL A 421 10.76 8.33 1.30
N GLY A 422 10.95 7.35 0.43
CA GLY A 422 10.11 7.09 -0.72
C GLY A 422 8.98 6.12 -0.42
N ASN A 423 7.76 6.55 -0.68
CA ASN A 423 6.56 5.78 -0.40
C ASN A 423 5.93 5.20 -1.67
N TYR A 424 5.39 3.98 -1.55
CA TYR A 424 4.52 3.37 -2.54
C TYR A 424 3.05 3.78 -2.33
N ALA A 425 2.66 3.98 -1.08
CA ALA A 425 1.34 4.44 -0.69
C ALA A 425 1.43 5.41 0.50
N PRO A 426 0.91 6.64 0.36
CA PRO A 426 0.64 7.31 -0.91
C PRO A 426 1.91 7.53 -1.73
N GLY A 427 1.81 7.72 -3.05
CA GLY A 427 2.95 7.97 -3.95
C GLY A 427 3.60 9.32 -3.69
N ASN A 428 4.54 9.38 -2.74
CA ASN A 428 5.23 10.61 -2.35
C ASN A 428 6.65 10.36 -1.86
N LEU A 429 7.39 11.45 -1.71
CA LEU A 429 8.68 11.52 -1.02
C LEU A 429 8.48 12.36 0.24
N VAL A 430 8.84 11.82 1.41
CA VAL A 430 8.75 12.53 2.69
C VAL A 430 10.16 12.89 3.14
N LEU A 431 10.39 14.17 3.42
CA LEU A 431 11.65 14.69 3.96
C LEU A 431 11.48 14.97 5.45
N LEU A 432 12.44 14.51 6.24
CA LEU A 432 12.51 14.72 7.68
C LEU A 432 13.86 15.37 8.06
N GLU A 433 13.82 16.17 9.09
CA GLU A 433 15.04 16.56 9.80
C GLU A 433 15.58 15.34 10.58
N ALA A 434 16.78 14.89 10.29
CA ALA A 434 17.31 13.63 10.81
C ALA A 434 17.47 13.64 12.34
N ALA A 435 17.92 14.75 12.90
CA ALA A 435 18.13 14.86 14.35
C ALA A 435 16.84 14.68 15.14
N SER A 436 15.77 15.37 14.75
CA SER A 436 14.48 15.43 15.45
C SER A 436 13.42 14.45 14.92
N MET A 437 13.67 13.81 13.79
CA MET A 437 12.68 12.99 13.07
C MET A 437 11.40 13.75 12.68
N ARG A 438 11.43 15.07 12.67
CA ARG A 438 10.30 15.93 12.31
C ARG A 438 10.16 16.00 10.80
N ILE A 439 8.97 15.70 10.28
CA ILE A 439 8.64 15.88 8.86
C ILE A 439 8.71 17.36 8.52
N VAL A 440 9.54 17.71 7.53
CA VAL A 440 9.71 19.09 7.05
C VAL A 440 9.08 19.33 5.70
N LYS A 441 8.90 18.28 4.89
CA LYS A 441 8.26 18.39 3.58
C LYS A 441 7.69 17.04 3.13
N THR A 442 6.55 17.09 2.47
CA THR A 442 6.03 15.98 1.67
C THR A 442 5.88 16.44 0.23
N ILE A 443 6.48 15.70 -0.70
CA ILE A 443 6.49 16.00 -2.13
C ILE A 443 5.68 14.92 -2.84
N PRO A 444 4.47 15.23 -3.37
CA PRO A 444 3.72 14.28 -4.18
C PRO A 444 4.49 13.91 -5.44
N LEU A 445 4.62 12.62 -5.73
CA LEU A 445 5.28 12.11 -6.95
C LEU A 445 4.24 11.99 -8.08
N THR A 446 3.73 13.12 -8.52
CA THR A 446 2.69 13.20 -9.56
C THR A 446 3.25 13.80 -10.83
N VAL A 447 3.08 13.11 -11.94
CA VAL A 447 3.54 13.54 -13.27
C VAL A 447 2.35 13.60 -14.23
N GLU A 448 2.30 14.66 -15.03
CA GLU A 448 1.34 14.76 -16.12
C GLU A 448 1.87 14.00 -17.33
N VAL A 449 1.16 12.96 -17.76
CA VAL A 449 1.46 12.16 -18.94
C VAL A 449 0.23 12.11 -19.83
N GLY A 450 0.33 12.68 -21.03
CA GLY A 450 -0.78 12.68 -22.01
C GLY A 450 -2.05 13.36 -21.51
N GLY A 451 -1.92 14.44 -20.71
CA GLY A 451 -3.04 15.18 -20.12
C GLY A 451 -3.69 14.51 -18.90
N LYS A 452 -3.08 13.45 -18.35
CA LYS A 452 -3.51 12.77 -17.12
C LYS A 452 -2.44 12.88 -16.04
N ASN A 453 -2.86 13.17 -14.82
CA ASN A 453 -1.99 13.12 -13.65
C ASN A 453 -1.82 11.66 -13.21
N ILE A 454 -0.58 11.17 -13.22
CA ILE A 454 -0.19 9.85 -12.73
C ILE A 454 0.50 10.03 -11.39
N GLU A 455 -0.08 9.49 -10.34
CA GLU A 455 0.58 9.33 -9.04
C GLU A 455 1.52 8.12 -9.13
N SER A 456 2.80 8.35 -8.86
CA SER A 456 3.83 7.32 -8.96
C SER A 456 4.31 6.87 -7.60
N ARG A 457 4.53 5.57 -7.48
CA ARG A 457 5.34 5.00 -6.40
C ARG A 457 6.77 5.50 -6.52
N ALA A 458 7.44 5.71 -5.39
CA ALA A 458 8.88 5.92 -5.37
C ALA A 458 9.61 4.59 -5.66
N GLY A 459 10.46 4.57 -6.67
CA GLY A 459 11.42 3.49 -6.89
C GLY A 459 12.63 3.67 -5.99
N ALA A 460 13.85 3.74 -6.59
CA ALA A 460 15.05 4.07 -5.83
C ALA A 460 15.00 5.48 -5.26
N VAL A 461 15.50 5.63 -4.04
CA VAL A 461 15.79 6.92 -3.39
C VAL A 461 17.25 6.87 -2.98
N VAL A 462 18.07 7.75 -3.54
CA VAL A 462 19.52 7.82 -3.27
C VAL A 462 19.94 9.26 -2.99
N GLU A 463 20.98 9.42 -2.19
CA GLU A 463 21.62 10.72 -1.98
C GLU A 463 22.71 10.95 -3.05
N ASP A 464 22.96 12.22 -3.31
CA ASP A 464 24.06 12.73 -4.10
C ASP A 464 24.55 14.02 -3.42
N GLY A 465 25.35 13.87 -2.41
CA GLY A 465 25.70 14.94 -1.49
C GLY A 465 24.51 15.43 -0.70
N ASN A 466 24.11 16.68 -0.94
CA ASN A 466 22.91 17.29 -0.34
C ASN A 466 21.71 17.29 -1.28
N ARG A 467 21.75 16.50 -2.38
CA ARG A 467 20.60 16.26 -3.24
C ARG A 467 20.00 14.89 -2.98
N ILE A 468 18.71 14.79 -3.11
CA ILE A 468 18.00 13.51 -3.10
C ILE A 468 17.50 13.24 -4.52
N ILE A 469 17.87 12.07 -5.05
CA ILE A 469 17.42 11.61 -6.35
C ILE A 469 16.38 10.50 -6.13
N VAL A 470 15.22 10.66 -6.74
CA VAL A 470 14.14 9.67 -6.68
C VAL A 470 13.69 9.23 -8.07
N ALA A 471 13.68 7.92 -8.29
CA ALA A 471 13.09 7.32 -9.48
C ALA A 471 11.58 7.15 -9.28
N LEU A 472 10.78 7.61 -10.24
CA LEU A 472 9.34 7.49 -10.24
C LEU A 472 8.94 6.20 -10.98
N LYS A 473 8.55 5.18 -10.21
CA LYS A 473 8.35 3.82 -10.72
C LYS A 473 7.27 3.70 -11.80
N ASP A 474 6.21 4.48 -11.69
CA ASP A 474 5.04 4.38 -12.57
C ASP A 474 4.95 5.52 -13.59
N ALA A 475 5.90 6.46 -13.57
CA ALA A 475 5.87 7.67 -14.40
C ALA A 475 7.12 7.88 -15.26
N ASN A 476 8.00 6.88 -15.38
CA ASN A 476 9.21 6.94 -16.22
C ASN A 476 10.04 8.21 -16.04
N SER A 477 10.17 8.69 -14.83
CA SER A 477 10.81 9.97 -14.52
C SER A 477 11.78 9.82 -13.36
N VAL A 478 12.84 10.61 -13.36
CA VAL A 478 13.78 10.75 -12.23
C VAL A 478 13.79 12.21 -11.82
N TRP A 479 13.61 12.47 -10.52
CA TRP A 479 13.62 13.82 -9.98
C TRP A 479 14.80 14.01 -9.04
N ALA A 480 15.41 15.21 -9.08
CA ALA A 480 16.39 15.64 -8.11
C ALA A 480 15.82 16.77 -7.23
N ILE A 481 15.93 16.60 -5.93
CA ILE A 481 15.46 17.52 -4.91
C ILE A 481 16.70 18.13 -4.23
N ASP A 482 16.78 19.45 -4.21
CA ASP A 482 17.83 20.18 -3.55
C ASP A 482 17.47 20.44 -2.08
N THR A 483 18.26 19.89 -1.16
CA THR A 483 18.00 20.04 0.28
C THR A 483 18.70 21.26 0.90
N ASP A 484 19.61 21.91 0.20
CA ASP A 484 20.27 23.14 0.66
C ASP A 484 19.39 24.37 0.42
N GLN A 485 18.46 24.29 -0.52
CA GLN A 485 17.53 25.38 -0.79
C GLN A 485 16.27 25.32 0.09
N SER A 486 15.87 26.48 0.58
CA SER A 486 14.60 26.62 1.33
C SER A 486 13.41 26.11 0.51
N GLY A 487 12.55 25.33 1.15
CA GLY A 487 11.36 24.75 0.51
C GLY A 487 11.59 23.46 -0.27
N PHE A 488 12.85 22.99 -0.35
CA PHE A 488 13.21 21.72 -0.99
C PHE A 488 12.70 21.62 -2.43
N PRO A 489 13.17 22.51 -3.34
CA PRO A 489 12.67 22.52 -4.71
C PRO A 489 13.12 21.27 -5.46
N VAL A 490 12.23 20.78 -6.35
CA VAL A 490 12.61 19.83 -7.38
C VAL A 490 13.36 20.60 -8.47
N THR A 491 14.68 20.48 -8.50
CA THR A 491 15.55 21.24 -9.39
C THR A 491 15.63 20.66 -10.78
N ASN A 492 15.52 19.34 -10.89
CA ASN A 492 15.55 18.63 -12.15
C ASN A 492 14.45 17.58 -12.19
N LYS A 493 13.76 17.50 -13.32
CA LYS A 493 12.82 16.44 -13.65
C LYS A 493 13.22 15.89 -15.01
N PHE A 494 13.70 14.68 -14.99
CA PHE A 494 14.02 13.96 -16.22
C PHE A 494 12.91 12.95 -16.49
N GLY A 495 12.26 13.04 -17.67
CA GLY A 495 11.16 12.19 -18.11
C GLY A 495 11.51 11.32 -19.31
N ASP A 496 10.55 10.51 -19.75
CA ASP A 496 10.63 9.60 -20.90
C ASP A 496 11.67 8.48 -20.81
N ILE A 497 12.03 8.09 -19.58
CA ILE A 497 12.85 6.90 -19.37
C ILE A 497 12.01 5.66 -19.63
N GLY A 498 12.42 4.82 -20.59
CA GLY A 498 11.77 3.54 -20.88
C GLY A 498 10.51 3.61 -21.74
N LYS A 499 10.28 4.68 -22.46
CA LYS A 499 9.27 4.85 -23.55
C LYS A 499 8.00 4.01 -23.38
N ASN A 500 7.08 4.40 -22.52
CA ASN A 500 5.78 3.75 -22.28
C ASN A 500 5.80 2.40 -21.53
N THR A 501 6.92 1.95 -21.03
CA THR A 501 7.04 0.77 -20.17
C THR A 501 7.56 1.17 -18.81
N PRO A 502 6.71 1.79 -17.92
CA PRO A 502 7.12 2.18 -16.60
C PRO A 502 7.57 0.95 -15.81
N ALA A 503 8.43 1.13 -14.89
CA ALA A 503 8.88 0.31 -13.79
C ALA A 503 10.34 0.61 -13.46
N LEU A 504 10.65 1.90 -13.26
CA LEU A 504 11.94 2.28 -12.68
C LEU A 504 11.99 1.70 -11.27
N HIS A 505 13.02 0.92 -10.97
CA HIS A 505 13.10 0.21 -9.71
C HIS A 505 14.31 0.65 -8.90
N ASP A 506 15.37 -0.11 -8.91
CA ASP A 506 16.57 0.19 -8.17
C ASP A 506 17.52 1.05 -8.97
N ALA A 507 18.38 1.73 -8.26
CA ALA A 507 19.42 2.56 -8.84
C ALA A 507 20.62 2.64 -7.90
N PHE A 508 21.77 2.99 -8.45
CA PHE A 508 22.97 3.33 -7.68
C PHE A 508 23.79 4.40 -8.38
N ILE A 509 24.72 5.01 -7.65
CA ILE A 509 25.68 5.96 -8.18
C ILE A 509 26.98 5.23 -8.46
N THR A 510 27.62 5.50 -9.62
CA THR A 510 28.92 4.92 -9.94
C THR A 510 29.97 5.31 -8.90
N PRO A 511 30.98 4.46 -8.58
CA PRO A 511 31.95 4.76 -7.54
C PRO A 511 32.75 6.07 -7.73
N ASP A 512 32.84 6.58 -8.97
CA ASP A 512 33.42 7.86 -9.26
C ASP A 512 32.53 9.07 -9.02
N GLY A 513 31.29 8.84 -8.54
CA GLY A 513 30.28 9.85 -8.24
C GLY A 513 29.73 10.62 -9.44
N LYS A 514 29.91 10.12 -10.69
CA LYS A 514 29.52 10.89 -11.88
C LYS A 514 28.19 10.53 -12.49
N ASN A 515 27.79 9.28 -12.34
CA ASN A 515 26.61 8.79 -13.06
C ASN A 515 25.64 8.05 -12.13
N TYR A 516 24.36 8.29 -12.36
CA TYR A 516 23.28 7.58 -11.75
C TYR A 516 22.78 6.50 -12.70
N ILE A 517 22.76 5.25 -12.25
CA ILE A 517 22.34 4.09 -13.02
C ILE A 517 21.00 3.61 -12.48
N VAL A 518 19.97 3.61 -13.31
CA VAL A 518 18.62 3.16 -12.91
C VAL A 518 18.10 2.03 -13.79
N ALA A 519 17.61 0.98 -13.16
CA ALA A 519 17.00 -0.16 -13.83
C ALA A 519 15.58 0.17 -14.30
N SER A 520 15.33 0.04 -15.60
CA SER A 520 13.99 0.13 -16.21
C SER A 520 13.48 -1.28 -16.52
N GLN A 521 12.78 -1.87 -15.54
CA GLN A 521 12.34 -3.27 -15.59
C GLN A 521 11.41 -3.55 -16.77
N GLY A 522 10.50 -2.63 -17.08
CA GLY A 522 9.56 -2.78 -18.18
C GLY A 522 10.18 -2.69 -19.58
N SER A 523 11.34 -2.04 -19.74
CA SER A 523 12.01 -1.84 -21.03
C SER A 523 13.24 -2.73 -21.25
N LYS A 524 13.62 -3.54 -20.27
CA LYS A 524 14.84 -4.38 -20.30
C LYS A 524 16.11 -3.55 -20.53
N THR A 525 16.18 -2.38 -19.90
CA THR A 525 17.30 -1.45 -20.06
C THR A 525 17.75 -0.91 -18.71
N ALA A 526 19.03 -0.53 -18.62
CA ALA A 526 19.55 0.35 -17.60
C ALA A 526 19.80 1.73 -18.22
N TRP A 527 19.29 2.75 -17.58
CA TRP A 527 19.52 4.13 -17.98
C TRP A 527 20.67 4.73 -17.18
N VAL A 528 21.49 5.47 -17.87
CA VAL A 528 22.64 6.17 -17.31
C VAL A 528 22.38 7.67 -17.38
N LEU A 529 22.37 8.34 -16.25
CA LEU A 529 22.22 9.79 -16.15
C LEU A 529 23.53 10.41 -15.63
N ASP A 530 23.96 11.49 -16.25
CA ASP A 530 25.05 12.32 -15.73
C ASP A 530 24.52 13.13 -14.54
N LEU A 531 25.18 13.04 -13.40
CA LEU A 531 24.72 13.65 -12.13
C LEU A 531 24.87 15.17 -12.12
N VAL A 532 25.74 15.74 -12.92
CA VAL A 532 25.90 17.20 -13.00
C VAL A 532 24.80 17.83 -13.82
N THR A 533 24.52 17.26 -14.98
CA THR A 533 23.53 17.81 -15.91
C THR A 533 22.14 17.24 -15.73
N MET A 534 22.00 16.13 -15.02
CA MET A 534 20.80 15.31 -14.89
C MET A 534 20.20 14.93 -16.25
N LYS A 535 21.06 14.71 -17.24
CA LYS A 535 20.67 14.30 -18.60
C LYS A 535 21.07 12.86 -18.86
N PRO A 536 20.33 12.14 -19.71
CA PRO A 536 20.72 10.79 -20.09
C PRO A 536 22.02 10.81 -20.88
N VAL A 537 22.92 9.92 -20.51
CA VAL A 537 24.16 9.62 -21.23
C VAL A 537 23.93 8.44 -22.15
N ALA A 538 23.24 7.42 -21.68
CA ALA A 538 22.99 6.20 -22.42
C ALA A 538 21.73 5.46 -21.94
N GLU A 539 21.17 4.68 -22.84
CA GLU A 539 20.24 3.60 -22.58
C GLU A 539 20.93 2.29 -22.96
N VAL A 540 21.16 1.41 -22.00
CA VAL A 540 21.93 0.18 -22.19
C VAL A 540 21.00 -1.02 -22.11
N THR A 541 20.95 -1.83 -23.15
CA THR A 541 20.17 -3.08 -23.16
C THR A 541 20.75 -4.07 -22.14
N THR A 542 19.88 -4.60 -21.30
CA THR A 542 20.19 -5.60 -20.27
C THR A 542 19.41 -6.88 -20.50
N GLY A 543 19.50 -7.82 -19.60
CA GLY A 543 18.57 -8.95 -19.54
C GLY A 543 17.15 -8.54 -19.12
N GLU A 544 16.25 -9.51 -19.09
CA GLU A 544 14.86 -9.29 -18.70
C GLU A 544 14.71 -8.85 -17.24
N THR A 545 13.91 -7.80 -17.00
CA THR A 545 13.64 -7.27 -15.66
C THR A 545 14.93 -6.96 -14.90
N PRO A 546 15.76 -5.98 -15.37
CA PRO A 546 17.02 -5.63 -14.70
C PRO A 546 16.79 -5.21 -13.26
N HIS A 547 17.76 -5.53 -12.40
CA HIS A 547 17.76 -5.17 -10.99
C HIS A 547 19.16 -4.76 -10.59
N THR A 548 19.40 -3.50 -10.31
CA THR A 548 20.75 -3.02 -10.02
C THR A 548 21.18 -3.29 -8.57
N GLY A 549 20.20 -3.43 -7.63
CA GLY A 549 20.48 -3.53 -6.21
C GLY A 549 21.37 -2.36 -5.74
N PRO A 550 22.24 -2.58 -4.77
CA PRO A 550 23.22 -1.56 -4.34
C PRO A 550 24.34 -1.35 -5.36
N GLY A 551 24.35 -2.09 -6.47
CA GLY A 551 25.36 -1.97 -7.52
C GLY A 551 26.64 -2.78 -7.29
N ALA A 552 27.32 -3.06 -8.38
CA ALA A 552 28.69 -3.59 -8.36
C ALA A 552 29.47 -2.97 -9.52
N ALA A 553 30.69 -2.57 -9.25
CA ALA A 553 31.59 -2.00 -10.22
C ALA A 553 33.03 -2.43 -9.95
N TRP A 554 33.81 -2.62 -11.02
CA TRP A 554 35.24 -2.82 -10.94
C TRP A 554 35.95 -2.28 -12.19
N GLY A 555 36.97 -1.45 -12.02
CA GLY A 555 37.61 -0.80 -13.14
C GLY A 555 36.63 -0.02 -14.00
N ASP A 556 36.55 -0.39 -15.28
CA ASP A 556 35.67 0.26 -16.25
C ASP A 556 34.33 -0.50 -16.42
N TYR A 557 33.99 -1.43 -15.54
CA TYR A 557 32.79 -2.26 -15.66
C TYR A 557 31.82 -2.09 -14.51
N ILE A 558 30.53 -2.11 -14.85
CA ILE A 558 29.42 -2.27 -13.90
C ILE A 558 28.62 -3.51 -14.24
N TYR A 559 27.96 -4.11 -13.24
CA TYR A 559 27.28 -5.39 -13.33
C TYR A 559 25.82 -5.23 -12.98
N VAL A 560 24.93 -5.68 -13.87
CA VAL A 560 23.47 -5.56 -13.71
C VAL A 560 22.85 -6.94 -13.85
N PRO A 561 22.36 -7.55 -12.75
CA PRO A 561 21.66 -8.83 -12.80
C PRO A 561 20.23 -8.65 -13.33
N SER A 562 19.63 -9.77 -13.73
CA SER A 562 18.26 -9.82 -14.27
C SER A 562 17.37 -10.71 -13.42
N LEU A 563 16.18 -10.21 -13.10
CA LEU A 563 15.13 -10.94 -12.37
C LEU A 563 14.29 -11.84 -13.27
N GLY A 564 14.26 -11.57 -14.57
CA GLY A 564 13.46 -12.33 -15.54
C GLY A 564 14.19 -13.53 -16.15
N GLU A 565 15.51 -13.58 -16.01
CA GLU A 565 16.35 -14.64 -16.59
C GLU A 565 17.69 -14.78 -15.86
N GLY A 566 18.35 -15.91 -16.01
CA GLY A 566 19.67 -16.15 -15.43
C GLY A 566 20.79 -15.43 -16.20
N LEU A 567 20.90 -14.11 -16.02
CA LEU A 567 21.83 -13.26 -16.78
C LEU A 567 22.35 -12.11 -15.92
N ILE A 568 23.65 -11.83 -16.03
CA ILE A 568 24.27 -10.61 -15.54
C ILE A 568 24.85 -9.86 -16.75
N THR A 569 24.43 -8.62 -16.95
CA THR A 569 24.96 -7.76 -18.01
C THR A 569 26.17 -7.00 -17.47
N VAL A 570 27.32 -7.14 -18.13
CA VAL A 570 28.52 -6.33 -17.85
C VAL A 570 28.52 -5.14 -18.80
N ILE A 571 28.48 -3.95 -18.23
CA ILE A 571 28.43 -2.70 -19.00
C ILE A 571 29.77 -1.98 -18.87
N ASN A 572 30.35 -1.60 -20.01
CA ASN A 572 31.57 -0.81 -20.05
C ASN A 572 31.25 0.68 -19.88
N THR A 573 31.77 1.30 -18.84
CA THR A 573 31.49 2.69 -18.45
C THR A 573 32.11 3.75 -19.37
N LYS A 574 33.12 3.38 -20.19
CA LYS A 574 33.70 4.29 -21.19
C LYS A 574 32.87 4.40 -22.44
N THR A 575 32.20 3.31 -22.81
CA THR A 575 31.40 3.23 -24.04
C THR A 575 29.91 3.23 -23.79
N TRP A 576 29.49 2.94 -22.57
CA TRP A 576 28.10 2.71 -22.15
C TRP A 576 27.41 1.65 -23.02
N LYS A 577 28.12 0.56 -23.31
CA LYS A 577 27.61 -0.57 -24.07
C LYS A 577 27.79 -1.87 -23.29
N PRO A 578 26.94 -2.87 -23.50
CA PRO A 578 27.19 -4.22 -23.00
C PRO A 578 28.52 -4.74 -23.53
N GLU A 579 29.41 -5.13 -22.65
CA GLU A 579 30.68 -5.80 -22.96
C GLU A 579 30.51 -7.30 -23.01
N LYS A 580 29.74 -7.84 -22.05
CA LYS A 580 29.51 -9.27 -21.90
C LYS A 580 28.18 -9.56 -21.24
N TYR A 581 27.65 -10.72 -21.55
CA TYR A 581 26.50 -11.32 -20.87
C TYR A 581 26.94 -12.60 -20.18
N ILE A 582 26.98 -12.59 -18.84
CA ILE A 582 27.38 -13.73 -18.01
C ILE A 582 26.12 -14.53 -17.68
N LYS A 583 26.07 -15.80 -18.12
CA LYS A 583 24.96 -16.70 -17.78
C LYS A 583 25.13 -17.25 -16.38
N THR A 584 24.05 -17.21 -15.61
CA THR A 584 23.92 -17.82 -14.28
C THR A 584 22.91 -18.94 -14.30
N GLY A 585 22.83 -19.73 -13.24
CA GLY A 585 21.88 -20.85 -13.14
C GLY A 585 20.41 -20.42 -12.98
N GLY A 586 20.16 -19.17 -12.65
CA GLY A 586 18.82 -18.62 -12.46
C GLY A 586 18.83 -17.11 -12.30
N PRO A 587 17.63 -16.49 -12.18
CA PRO A 587 17.46 -15.07 -11.96
C PRO A 587 18.13 -14.60 -10.66
N GLY A 588 18.89 -13.48 -10.73
CA GLY A 588 19.58 -12.88 -9.59
C GLY A 588 18.98 -11.54 -9.18
N LEU A 589 19.18 -11.17 -7.93
CA LEU A 589 18.76 -9.89 -7.34
C LEU A 589 19.95 -8.96 -7.10
N PHE A 590 21.00 -9.50 -6.45
CA PHE A 590 22.08 -8.68 -5.92
C PHE A 590 23.44 -9.08 -6.47
N VAL A 591 24.20 -8.06 -6.79
CA VAL A 591 25.62 -8.16 -7.11
C VAL A 591 26.38 -7.21 -6.20
N ARG A 592 27.54 -7.62 -5.71
CA ARG A 592 28.41 -6.79 -4.86
C ARG A 592 29.87 -6.90 -5.27
N SER A 593 30.55 -5.80 -5.29
CA SER A 593 31.99 -5.66 -5.38
C SER A 593 32.53 -4.91 -4.18
N TYR A 594 33.83 -4.96 -3.93
CA TYR A 594 34.47 -4.17 -2.88
C TYR A 594 35.18 -2.98 -3.52
N SER A 595 34.50 -1.83 -3.57
CA SER A 595 34.97 -0.62 -4.28
C SER A 595 36.15 0.06 -3.62
N LYS A 596 36.39 -0.16 -2.30
CA LYS A 596 37.44 0.45 -1.51
C LYS A 596 38.85 -0.10 -1.85
N ASP A 597 38.94 -1.28 -2.43
CA ASP A 597 40.21 -1.85 -2.90
C ASP A 597 40.16 -2.12 -4.41
N PRO A 598 40.72 -1.24 -5.24
CA PRO A 598 40.74 -1.45 -6.69
C PRO A 598 41.55 -2.69 -7.11
N SER A 599 42.36 -3.27 -6.23
CA SER A 599 43.11 -4.48 -6.50
C SER A 599 42.28 -5.76 -6.27
N TYR A 600 41.13 -5.67 -5.61
CA TYR A 600 40.21 -6.78 -5.41
C TYR A 600 39.27 -6.95 -6.63
N PRO A 601 39.53 -7.91 -7.52
CA PRO A 601 38.84 -7.98 -8.81
C PRO A 601 37.63 -8.91 -8.82
N TYR A 602 37.01 -9.18 -7.68
CA TYR A 602 35.94 -10.17 -7.62
C TYR A 602 34.59 -9.53 -7.34
N VAL A 603 33.60 -9.96 -8.11
CA VAL A 603 32.18 -9.58 -7.97
C VAL A 603 31.40 -10.80 -7.50
N TRP A 604 30.65 -10.64 -6.43
CA TRP A 604 29.77 -11.67 -5.89
C TRP A 604 28.35 -11.44 -6.37
N ALA A 605 27.67 -12.51 -6.81
CA ALA A 605 26.32 -12.45 -7.36
C ALA A 605 25.48 -13.60 -6.84
N ASP A 606 24.21 -13.34 -6.55
CA ASP A 606 23.23 -14.35 -6.17
C ASP A 606 22.42 -14.87 -7.36
N THR A 607 21.68 -15.98 -7.10
CA THR A 607 20.63 -16.54 -7.95
C THR A 607 19.41 -16.77 -7.08
N ALA A 608 18.70 -15.72 -6.77
CA ALA A 608 17.63 -15.76 -5.76
C ALA A 608 16.43 -16.65 -6.13
N PHE A 609 16.29 -17.04 -7.41
CA PHE A 609 15.11 -17.75 -7.92
C PHE A 609 15.48 -18.92 -8.86
N GLY A 610 14.55 -19.87 -8.99
CA GLY A 610 14.70 -21.02 -9.89
C GLY A 610 15.39 -22.22 -9.25
N GLU A 611 15.83 -23.16 -10.08
CA GLU A 611 16.42 -24.43 -9.64
C GLU A 611 17.75 -24.22 -8.89
N HIS A 612 18.52 -23.18 -9.26
CA HIS A 612 19.82 -22.85 -8.70
C HIS A 612 19.77 -21.73 -7.65
N LYS A 613 18.64 -21.55 -6.97
CA LYS A 613 18.42 -20.52 -5.95
C LYS A 613 19.37 -20.60 -4.74
N ASP A 614 20.09 -21.67 -4.61
CA ASP A 614 21.08 -21.96 -3.57
C ASP A 614 22.52 -21.66 -4.00
N GLU A 615 22.72 -21.03 -5.16
CA GLU A 615 24.05 -20.73 -5.70
C GLU A 615 24.43 -19.26 -5.57
N ILE A 616 25.65 -19.02 -5.14
CA ILE A 616 26.34 -17.72 -5.17
C ILE A 616 27.54 -17.84 -6.11
N TYR A 617 27.65 -16.91 -7.04
CA TYR A 617 28.74 -16.86 -8.00
C TYR A 617 29.80 -15.85 -7.61
N VAL A 618 31.08 -16.23 -7.78
CA VAL A 618 32.21 -15.30 -7.76
C VAL A 618 32.69 -15.11 -9.19
N ILE A 619 32.68 -13.88 -9.65
CA ILE A 619 33.08 -13.46 -10.99
C ILE A 619 34.43 -12.75 -10.90
N ASP A 620 35.40 -13.17 -11.69
CA ASP A 620 36.65 -12.41 -11.89
C ASP A 620 36.40 -11.27 -12.89
N ALA A 621 36.42 -10.05 -12.41
CA ALA A 621 36.13 -8.86 -13.23
C ALA A 621 37.18 -8.55 -14.29
N ARG A 622 38.38 -9.15 -14.22
CA ARG A 622 39.42 -9.03 -15.25
C ARG A 622 39.09 -9.82 -16.53
N SER A 623 38.40 -10.94 -16.37
CA SER A 623 37.97 -11.80 -17.47
C SER A 623 36.47 -11.77 -17.72
N ASN A 624 35.71 -11.25 -16.74
CA ASN A 624 34.25 -11.34 -16.70
C ASN A 624 33.74 -12.78 -16.79
N GLU A 625 34.41 -13.72 -16.09
CA GLU A 625 34.05 -15.13 -16.03
C GLU A 625 33.71 -15.55 -14.60
N ILE A 626 32.73 -16.46 -14.45
CA ILE A 626 32.48 -17.12 -13.16
C ILE A 626 33.67 -18.03 -12.87
N ILE A 627 34.37 -17.78 -11.77
CA ILE A 627 35.53 -18.59 -11.34
C ILE A 627 35.19 -19.52 -10.20
N LYS A 628 34.07 -19.29 -9.51
CA LYS A 628 33.62 -20.09 -8.38
C LYS A 628 32.10 -20.06 -8.28
N THR A 629 31.52 -21.22 -8.05
CA THR A 629 30.15 -21.41 -7.59
C THR A 629 30.18 -21.89 -6.15
N ILE A 630 29.48 -21.21 -5.27
CA ILE A 630 29.33 -21.54 -3.85
C ILE A 630 27.89 -21.96 -3.62
N VAL A 631 27.66 -23.03 -2.88
CA VAL A 631 26.35 -23.47 -2.44
C VAL A 631 26.31 -23.33 -0.91
N PRO A 632 25.80 -22.20 -0.38
CA PRO A 632 25.77 -21.96 1.06
C PRO A 632 25.01 -23.03 1.82
N VAL A 633 23.76 -23.28 1.46
CA VAL A 633 22.93 -24.35 2.00
C VAL A 633 22.17 -25.00 0.84
N LYS A 634 22.44 -26.25 0.57
CA LYS A 634 21.90 -26.96 -0.59
C LYS A 634 20.37 -27.01 -0.59
N GLY A 635 19.78 -26.54 -1.69
CA GLY A 635 18.33 -26.49 -1.91
C GLY A 635 17.63 -25.30 -1.25
N GLU A 636 18.33 -24.49 -0.45
CA GLU A 636 17.78 -23.36 0.27
C GLU A 636 18.14 -22.03 -0.43
N THR A 637 17.21 -21.09 -0.47
CA THR A 637 17.45 -19.80 -1.12
C THR A 637 18.55 -19.02 -0.40
N SER A 638 19.63 -18.72 -1.13
CA SER A 638 20.78 -17.96 -0.66
C SER A 638 20.96 -16.73 -1.53
N TRP A 639 21.07 -15.55 -0.91
CA TRP A 639 21.11 -14.29 -1.62
C TRP A 639 21.83 -13.19 -0.85
N HIS A 640 21.87 -11.97 -1.44
CA HIS A 640 22.32 -10.70 -0.83
C HIS A 640 23.75 -10.78 -0.27
N PRO A 641 24.78 -11.00 -1.11
CA PRO A 641 26.17 -10.91 -0.65
C PRO A 641 26.49 -9.47 -0.18
N GLU A 642 27.17 -9.34 0.97
CA GLU A 642 27.59 -8.06 1.51
C GLU A 642 28.97 -8.19 2.16
N PHE A 643 29.85 -7.22 1.89
CA PHE A 643 31.19 -7.22 2.46
C PHE A 643 31.22 -6.66 3.88
N THR A 644 32.22 -7.11 4.66
CA THR A 644 32.63 -6.39 5.86
C THR A 644 33.34 -5.08 5.48
N TYR A 645 33.36 -4.12 6.40
CA TYR A 645 33.97 -2.80 6.17
C TYR A 645 35.43 -2.89 5.71
N ASN A 646 36.18 -3.85 6.25
CA ASN A 646 37.58 -4.10 5.88
C ASN A 646 37.73 -4.94 4.59
N GLY A 647 36.66 -5.42 3.97
CA GLY A 647 36.66 -6.21 2.74
C GLY A 647 37.18 -7.66 2.84
N ASN A 648 37.54 -8.13 4.04
CA ASN A 648 38.13 -9.46 4.20
C ASN A 648 37.11 -10.60 4.15
N PHE A 649 35.83 -10.30 4.40
CA PHE A 649 34.77 -11.31 4.45
C PHE A 649 33.54 -10.87 3.69
N VAL A 650 32.80 -11.85 3.18
CA VAL A 650 31.50 -11.69 2.54
C VAL A 650 30.46 -12.48 3.32
N TYR A 651 29.40 -11.82 3.67
CA TYR A 651 28.22 -12.42 4.30
C TYR A 651 27.18 -12.72 3.25
N VAL A 652 26.51 -13.84 3.38
CA VAL A 652 25.39 -14.28 2.54
C VAL A 652 24.26 -14.67 3.45
N VAL A 653 23.01 -14.36 3.10
CA VAL A 653 21.84 -14.78 3.86
C VAL A 653 21.15 -15.96 3.19
N SER A 654 20.95 -17.06 3.95
CA SER A 654 20.20 -18.22 3.54
C SER A 654 18.84 -18.22 4.23
N GLN A 655 17.84 -17.59 3.58
CA GLN A 655 16.57 -17.24 4.19
C GLN A 655 15.80 -18.44 4.75
N SER A 656 15.58 -19.46 3.92
CA SER A 656 14.80 -20.64 4.32
C SER A 656 15.57 -21.55 5.27
N ALA A 657 16.91 -21.49 5.24
CA ALA A 657 17.75 -22.22 6.18
C ALA A 657 17.86 -21.56 7.55
N ASN A 658 17.40 -20.31 7.69
CA ASN A 658 17.53 -19.52 8.91
C ASN A 658 18.99 -19.32 9.35
N GLU A 659 19.88 -19.08 8.41
CA GLU A 659 21.31 -18.91 8.63
C GLU A 659 21.87 -17.72 7.87
N VAL A 660 22.98 -17.20 8.38
CA VAL A 660 23.88 -16.25 7.69
C VAL A 660 25.25 -16.92 7.60
N GLU A 661 25.79 -17.02 6.42
CA GLU A 661 27.10 -17.60 6.15
C GLU A 661 28.14 -16.50 5.95
N VAL A 662 29.32 -16.70 6.51
CA VAL A 662 30.47 -15.83 6.39
C VAL A 662 31.54 -16.55 5.58
N TYR A 663 31.97 -15.92 4.50
CA TYR A 663 33.02 -16.43 3.64
C TYR A 663 34.25 -15.52 3.69
N ASP A 664 35.44 -16.11 3.62
CA ASP A 664 36.67 -15.39 3.35
C ASP A 664 36.63 -14.84 1.91
N ALA A 665 36.83 -13.54 1.74
CA ALA A 665 36.64 -12.86 0.46
C ALA A 665 37.72 -13.25 -0.58
N HIS A 666 38.89 -13.75 -0.16
CA HIS A 666 40.00 -14.09 -1.05
C HIS A 666 40.08 -15.57 -1.39
N THR A 667 39.79 -16.43 -0.43
CA THR A 667 39.82 -17.91 -0.62
C THR A 667 38.44 -18.49 -0.98
N PHE A 668 37.37 -17.70 -0.81
CA PHE A 668 36.00 -18.12 -1.03
C PHE A 668 35.55 -19.29 -0.15
N SER A 669 36.24 -19.51 0.95
CA SER A 669 35.97 -20.61 1.87
C SER A 669 35.01 -20.14 2.98
N LEU A 670 34.12 -21.07 3.39
CA LEU A 670 33.22 -20.84 4.53
C LEU A 670 34.03 -20.69 5.82
N VAL A 671 33.80 -19.62 6.54
CA VAL A 671 34.43 -19.32 7.83
C VAL A 671 33.49 -19.59 8.99
N LYS A 672 32.23 -19.19 8.87
CA LYS A 672 31.26 -19.29 9.98
C LYS A 672 29.82 -19.39 9.47
N ARG A 673 28.97 -20.04 10.24
CA ARG A 673 27.51 -20.02 10.13
C ARG A 673 26.94 -19.38 11.37
N ILE A 674 25.97 -18.49 11.21
CA ILE A 674 25.34 -17.71 12.28
C ILE A 674 23.84 -17.94 12.20
N PRO A 675 23.20 -18.51 13.23
CA PRO A 675 21.75 -18.68 13.25
C PRO A 675 21.02 -17.33 13.19
N SER A 676 20.01 -17.24 12.35
CA SER A 676 19.15 -16.07 12.15
C SER A 676 17.71 -16.52 11.90
N THR A 677 16.73 -15.64 11.98
CA THR A 677 15.33 -15.97 11.74
C THR A 677 14.88 -15.32 10.45
N THR A 678 14.62 -16.13 9.40
CA THR A 678 14.20 -15.63 8.08
C THR A 678 15.02 -14.42 7.57
N PRO A 679 16.37 -14.53 7.53
CA PRO A 679 17.21 -13.41 7.11
C PRO A 679 16.91 -13.05 5.64
N SER A 680 16.71 -11.77 5.35
CA SER A 680 16.28 -11.33 4.01
C SER A 680 17.13 -10.24 3.38
N ALA A 681 17.86 -9.51 4.18
CA ALA A 681 18.78 -8.47 3.71
C ALA A 681 19.89 -8.28 4.73
N ILE A 682 21.02 -7.77 4.27
CA ILE A 682 22.17 -7.46 5.13
C ILE A 682 22.82 -6.17 4.68
N SER A 683 23.34 -5.39 5.62
CA SER A 683 24.08 -4.17 5.35
C SER A 683 25.24 -4.00 6.33
N ASN A 684 26.37 -3.49 5.83
CA ASN A 684 27.48 -3.04 6.66
C ASN A 684 27.41 -1.53 6.90
N VAL A 685 27.62 -1.09 8.14
CA VAL A 685 27.54 0.32 8.51
C VAL A 685 28.58 1.17 7.77
N GLY A 686 29.84 0.78 7.82
CA GLY A 686 30.94 1.58 7.27
C GLY A 686 30.88 1.71 5.75
N LEU A 687 30.51 0.63 5.05
CA LEU A 687 30.35 0.67 3.59
C LEU A 687 29.18 1.56 3.18
N ARG A 688 28.05 1.48 3.88
CA ARG A 688 26.87 2.32 3.59
C ARG A 688 27.10 3.81 3.84
N ILE A 689 28.05 4.16 4.72
CA ILE A 689 28.43 5.55 4.95
C ILE A 689 29.35 6.06 3.83
N GLU A 690 30.24 5.22 3.29
CA GLU A 690 31.32 5.66 2.40
C GLU A 690 31.04 5.43 0.91
N GLU A 691 30.06 4.60 0.57
CA GLU A 691 29.72 4.35 -0.83
C GLU A 691 28.48 5.19 -1.22
N PRO A 692 28.64 6.17 -2.12
CA PRO A 692 27.56 7.07 -2.48
C PRO A 692 26.40 6.32 -3.15
N GLY A 693 25.19 6.66 -2.74
CA GLY A 693 23.97 6.16 -3.35
C GLY A 693 23.62 4.70 -3.07
N LEU A 694 24.14 4.12 -1.99
CA LEU A 694 23.82 2.76 -1.55
C LEU A 694 22.64 2.67 -0.57
#